data_92d7bcc671479a0116245cf287f116d8
#
_entry.id   92d7bcc671479a0116245cf287f116d8
#
_cell.length_a   1.000
_cell.length_b   1.000
_cell.length_c   1.000
_cell.angle_alpha   90.00
_cell.angle_beta   90.00
_cell.angle_gamma   90.00
#
_symmetry.space_group_name_H-M   'P 1'
#
loop_
_entity.id
_entity.type
_entity.pdbx_description
1 polymer ?
#
loop_
_entity_poly.entity_id
_entity_poly.type
_entity_poly.pdbx_seq_one_letter_code
_entity_poly.pdbx_strand_id
1 'polypeptide(L)'
;METAKIKELVSRMTLEEKASLCSGLDFWHTKGVERLGIPSEMVSDGPHGLRKQDDKADHLGINDSIQAVCFPAGCATASSFNRELVTKLGETLGEECQAENVSTILGPAMNIKRSPLCGRNFEYYSEDPLVSTEMAGALVHGVQSKHIGTSPKHFMANNQEYHRLTSSSEMDERTMREIYLASFEGMVKKEKPWTIMNAYNKLNGTYLCENKEMLTDVLRKEWGFDGYVMTDWGAMNDRVEALKAGCNLEMPSCEGATDVEIVAAVQDGTRDESVLDKSCEEYLNVIFKYEENRDKNAVFQHEKDHETAREIEEECIVLLKNEDALLPLSADKKVAFIGKYAEEPRYQGGGSSHINSFKTESAMDAVEFLATVKKENITFAKGFDDVEDKVDEALAAKAVEAAANADVAVIFAGLPDSFESEGYDRKHLGMPNCQNALIEAVAEAQPNTIVVLHNGAPIEMPWLGKVKAVLEAYLGGQAVGGAVVNVLYGNANPSGRLAETFPLRIQDTPCYLNYGGEHDKSVYSEGVFVGYRYYTSKEMEVLFPFGYGLSYTTFSYGNLTVDKKEFKESEKLLVSVDVTNTGACTGKEVVQLYVAPKGGTIIRPVRELKAFEKTELAPGETKTVTFELDSRAYAYWNTEIHDWHVETGAYEIQICRNAQEVLLSEEVQVESETVLPKVYTLNSTMGEIMADPKGKAILEQAMGEMEGMDGESTEEQMQDDSGVINDEMMAAMMEAMPLRQMLSFVPGVTKEALNQLVAALNAAE
;
A
#
# COMPACT_ATOMS: atom_id res chain seq x y z
N MET A 1 -8.11 4.56 -31.39
CA MET A 1 -7.71 4.56 -32.85
C MET A 1 -6.97 3.26 -33.16
N GLU A 2 -7.07 2.75 -34.41
CA GLU A 2 -6.31 1.52 -34.80
C GLU A 2 -4.80 1.78 -34.80
N THR A 3 -4.00 0.84 -34.30
CA THR A 3 -2.53 0.93 -34.22
C THR A 3 -1.87 1.32 -35.56
N ALA A 4 -2.41 0.84 -36.68
CA ALA A 4 -1.89 1.17 -38.03
C ALA A 4 -2.03 2.68 -38.33
N LYS A 5 -3.11 3.31 -37.92
CA LYS A 5 -3.35 4.76 -38.09
C LYS A 5 -2.42 5.60 -37.18
N ILE A 6 -2.16 5.13 -35.96
CA ILE A 6 -1.20 5.78 -35.06
C ILE A 6 0.20 5.77 -35.69
N LYS A 7 0.66 4.63 -36.19
CA LYS A 7 1.96 4.52 -36.88
C LYS A 7 2.04 5.41 -38.15
N GLU A 8 0.96 5.52 -38.90
CA GLU A 8 0.88 6.44 -40.03
C GLU A 8 1.03 7.90 -39.58
N LEU A 9 0.35 8.28 -38.47
CA LEU A 9 0.48 9.64 -37.91
C LEU A 9 1.93 9.94 -37.49
N VAL A 10 2.55 9.02 -36.72
CA VAL A 10 3.94 9.17 -36.26
C VAL A 10 4.90 9.30 -37.45
N SER A 11 4.72 8.51 -38.52
CA SER A 11 5.57 8.60 -39.73
C SER A 11 5.47 9.93 -40.49
N ARG A 12 4.39 10.70 -40.25
CA ARG A 12 4.16 12.03 -40.86
C ARG A 12 4.64 13.18 -40.00
N MET A 13 5.05 12.93 -38.77
CA MET A 13 5.60 13.94 -37.85
C MET A 13 7.05 14.27 -38.21
N THR A 14 7.43 15.52 -37.99
CA THR A 14 8.86 15.90 -38.01
C THR A 14 9.53 15.43 -36.72
N LEU A 15 10.87 15.40 -36.70
CA LEU A 15 11.62 15.02 -35.52
C LEU A 15 11.31 15.95 -34.33
N GLU A 16 11.18 17.25 -34.60
CA GLU A 16 10.85 18.26 -33.58
C GLU A 16 9.42 18.07 -33.03
N GLU A 17 8.46 17.71 -33.88
CA GLU A 17 7.08 17.39 -33.43
C GLU A 17 7.05 16.16 -32.56
N LYS A 18 7.78 15.09 -32.92
CA LYS A 18 7.91 13.89 -32.09
C LYS A 18 8.53 14.20 -30.74
N ALA A 19 9.64 14.93 -30.74
CA ALA A 19 10.32 15.35 -29.51
C ALA A 19 9.40 16.22 -28.63
N SER A 20 8.63 17.13 -29.25
CA SER A 20 7.72 18.01 -28.51
C SER A 20 6.62 17.26 -27.76
N LEU A 21 6.16 16.10 -28.23
CA LEU A 21 5.18 15.27 -27.50
C LEU A 21 5.74 14.64 -26.23
N CYS A 22 7.06 14.69 -26.02
CA CYS A 22 7.71 14.15 -24.85
C CYS A 22 7.73 15.11 -23.64
N SER A 23 7.14 16.31 -23.73
CA SER A 23 7.01 17.25 -22.63
C SER A 23 5.66 17.98 -22.64
N GLY A 24 5.23 18.50 -21.49
CA GLY A 24 3.97 19.23 -21.33
C GLY A 24 3.92 20.52 -22.14
N LEU A 25 2.70 20.97 -22.47
CA LEU A 25 2.42 22.27 -23.07
C LEU A 25 2.52 23.39 -22.02
N ASP A 26 1.94 23.15 -20.87
CA ASP A 26 1.91 24.03 -19.72
C ASP A 26 1.98 23.19 -18.43
N PHE A 27 1.36 23.64 -17.37
CA PHE A 27 1.40 22.94 -16.08
C PHE A 27 0.53 21.67 -16.06
N TRP A 28 -0.60 21.64 -16.80
CA TRP A 28 -1.56 20.56 -16.79
C TRP A 28 -1.86 19.93 -18.16
N HIS A 29 -1.46 20.59 -19.24
CA HIS A 29 -1.80 20.12 -20.58
C HIS A 29 -0.64 19.43 -21.26
N THR A 30 -0.97 18.35 -21.97
CA THR A 30 -0.05 17.71 -22.91
C THR A 30 0.02 18.49 -24.22
N LYS A 31 1.09 18.32 -25.00
CA LYS A 31 1.20 18.94 -26.33
C LYS A 31 0.43 18.13 -27.39
N GLY A 32 -0.13 18.85 -28.36
CA GLY A 32 -0.72 18.28 -29.58
C GLY A 32 0.05 18.68 -30.83
N VAL A 33 -0.36 18.14 -31.99
CA VAL A 33 0.15 18.52 -33.31
C VAL A 33 -1.04 18.88 -34.20
N GLU A 34 -1.41 20.15 -34.20
CA GLU A 34 -2.65 20.66 -34.85
C GLU A 34 -2.76 20.26 -36.32
N ARG A 35 -1.68 20.38 -37.12
CA ARG A 35 -1.68 20.02 -38.54
C ARG A 35 -1.98 18.53 -38.81
N LEU A 36 -1.81 17.66 -37.82
CA LEU A 36 -2.09 16.23 -37.90
C LEU A 36 -3.38 15.85 -37.15
N GLY A 37 -4.07 16.84 -36.53
CA GLY A 37 -5.28 16.60 -35.77
C GLY A 37 -5.02 15.87 -34.45
N ILE A 38 -3.83 15.99 -33.88
CA ILE A 38 -3.48 15.47 -32.56
C ILE A 38 -3.82 16.55 -31.54
N PRO A 39 -4.78 16.32 -30.64
CA PRO A 39 -5.19 17.32 -29.65
C PRO A 39 -4.19 17.46 -28.51
N SER A 40 -4.31 18.56 -27.78
CA SER A 40 -3.77 18.76 -26.43
C SER A 40 -4.82 18.31 -25.44
N GLU A 41 -4.42 17.55 -24.42
CA GLU A 41 -5.31 17.00 -23.40
C GLU A 41 -4.91 17.48 -22.01
N MET A 42 -5.93 17.66 -21.15
CA MET A 42 -5.71 18.04 -19.75
C MET A 42 -5.56 16.79 -18.88
N VAL A 43 -4.50 16.75 -18.06
CA VAL A 43 -4.36 15.87 -16.92
C VAL A 43 -4.58 16.67 -15.64
N SER A 44 -5.07 16.05 -14.57
CA SER A 44 -5.34 16.78 -13.33
C SER A 44 -5.06 15.95 -12.10
N ASP A 45 -4.57 16.59 -11.04
CA ASP A 45 -4.50 15.95 -9.73
C ASP A 45 -5.89 15.59 -9.20
N GLY A 46 -5.89 14.67 -8.24
CA GLY A 46 -7.06 14.33 -7.49
C GLY A 46 -7.25 12.83 -7.25
N PRO A 47 -6.43 12.17 -6.40
CA PRO A 47 -6.60 10.76 -6.06
C PRO A 47 -7.90 10.48 -5.28
N HIS A 48 -8.52 11.48 -4.67
CA HIS A 48 -9.77 11.39 -3.92
C HIS A 48 -10.75 12.54 -4.20
N GLY A 49 -10.70 13.10 -5.42
CA GLY A 49 -11.56 14.21 -5.90
C GLY A 49 -10.85 14.98 -7.01
N LEU A 50 -11.58 15.72 -7.81
CA LEU A 50 -11.01 16.44 -8.94
C LEU A 50 -10.39 17.77 -8.51
N ARG A 51 -9.06 17.94 -8.71
CA ARG A 51 -8.33 19.18 -8.46
C ARG A 51 -7.94 19.87 -9.76
N LYS A 52 -8.91 20.33 -10.52
CA LYS A 52 -8.67 21.05 -11.77
C LYS A 52 -8.38 22.52 -11.52
N GLN A 53 -7.28 23.05 -12.07
CA GLN A 53 -6.91 24.47 -12.03
C GLN A 53 -6.96 25.08 -13.42
N ASP A 54 -7.75 26.13 -13.60
CA ASP A 54 -7.92 26.79 -14.90
C ASP A 54 -6.98 27.99 -15.11
N ASP A 55 -6.73 28.80 -14.06
CA ASP A 55 -6.04 30.10 -14.23
C ASP A 55 -4.58 30.11 -13.73
N LYS A 56 -4.34 29.69 -12.49
CA LYS A 56 -3.02 29.68 -11.85
C LYS A 56 -2.72 28.28 -11.33
N ALA A 57 -1.77 27.65 -11.98
CA ALA A 57 -1.38 26.31 -11.66
C ALA A 57 -0.29 26.23 -10.58
N ASP A 58 -0.36 25.27 -9.70
CA ASP A 58 0.68 24.85 -8.77
C ASP A 58 0.48 23.39 -8.35
N HIS A 59 1.52 22.77 -7.80
CA HIS A 59 1.51 21.39 -7.33
C HIS A 59 1.43 21.27 -5.79
N LEU A 60 1.22 22.37 -5.07
CA LEU A 60 1.21 22.38 -3.60
C LEU A 60 -0.13 22.73 -2.97
N GLY A 61 -1.15 23.05 -3.79
CA GLY A 61 -2.47 23.48 -3.30
C GLY A 61 -2.52 24.93 -2.82
N ILE A 62 -1.63 25.79 -3.34
CA ILE A 62 -1.55 27.22 -2.97
C ILE A 62 -2.61 28.03 -3.70
N ASN A 63 -2.85 27.73 -4.98
CA ASN A 63 -3.84 28.41 -5.80
C ASN A 63 -5.14 27.59 -5.84
N ASP A 64 -6.26 28.31 -5.97
CA ASP A 64 -7.59 27.71 -6.03
C ASP A 64 -7.74 26.80 -7.26
N SER A 65 -8.46 25.72 -7.07
CA SER A 65 -9.00 24.86 -8.13
C SER A 65 -10.51 25.09 -8.30
N ILE A 66 -11.12 24.46 -9.28
CA ILE A 66 -12.59 24.44 -9.39
C ILE A 66 -13.19 23.88 -8.11
N GLN A 67 -14.42 24.25 -7.79
CA GLN A 67 -15.17 23.60 -6.73
C GLN A 67 -15.56 22.19 -7.17
N ALA A 68 -15.17 21.20 -6.37
CA ALA A 68 -15.38 19.78 -6.66
C ALA A 68 -15.81 19.00 -5.41
N VAL A 69 -15.98 17.71 -5.52
CA VAL A 69 -16.30 16.85 -4.39
C VAL A 69 -15.01 16.22 -3.84
N CYS A 70 -14.75 16.45 -2.54
CA CYS A 70 -13.68 15.75 -1.82
C CYS A 70 -14.25 14.46 -1.21
N PHE A 71 -13.89 13.33 -1.80
CA PHE A 71 -14.21 12.00 -1.28
C PHE A 71 -13.27 11.62 -0.13
N PRO A 72 -13.56 10.53 0.62
CA PRO A 72 -12.63 9.98 1.60
C PRO A 72 -11.27 9.67 0.99
N ALA A 73 -10.19 10.05 1.67
CA ALA A 73 -8.82 9.84 1.23
C ALA A 73 -8.44 8.35 1.17
N GLY A 74 -7.27 8.02 0.57
CA GLY A 74 -6.81 6.64 0.42
C GLY A 74 -6.76 5.84 1.72
N CYS A 75 -6.32 6.47 2.84
CA CYS A 75 -6.31 5.85 4.16
C CYS A 75 -7.71 5.43 4.65
N ALA A 76 -8.72 6.25 4.39
CA ALA A 76 -10.11 5.97 4.73
C ALA A 76 -10.70 4.91 3.79
N THR A 77 -10.61 5.10 2.47
CA THR A 77 -11.19 4.14 1.50
C THR A 77 -10.59 2.75 1.62
N ALA A 78 -9.29 2.63 1.96
CA ALA A 78 -8.66 1.34 2.22
C ALA A 78 -9.29 0.59 3.40
N SER A 79 -9.68 1.31 4.46
CA SER A 79 -10.30 0.72 5.64
C SER A 79 -11.69 0.14 5.38
N SER A 80 -12.34 0.52 4.28
CA SER A 80 -13.61 -0.08 3.88
C SER A 80 -13.49 -1.56 3.51
N PHE A 81 -12.34 -2.02 3.00
CA PHE A 81 -12.16 -3.37 2.41
C PHE A 81 -13.29 -3.75 1.43
N ASN A 82 -13.86 -2.76 0.76
CA ASN A 82 -15.00 -2.91 -0.14
C ASN A 82 -14.66 -2.42 -1.56
N ARG A 83 -14.35 -3.37 -2.45
CA ARG A 83 -14.00 -3.09 -3.84
C ARG A 83 -15.13 -2.38 -4.61
N GLU A 84 -16.38 -2.82 -4.39
CA GLU A 84 -17.54 -2.24 -5.07
C GLU A 84 -17.74 -0.77 -4.69
N LEU A 85 -17.53 -0.45 -3.42
CA LEU A 85 -17.62 0.91 -2.90
C LEU A 85 -16.59 1.83 -3.55
N VAL A 86 -15.34 1.37 -3.64
CA VAL A 86 -14.25 2.16 -4.24
C VAL A 86 -14.39 2.22 -5.78
N THR A 87 -14.96 1.19 -6.41
CA THR A 87 -15.36 1.25 -7.83
C THR A 87 -16.41 2.35 -8.05
N LYS A 88 -17.44 2.45 -7.17
CA LYS A 88 -18.44 3.51 -7.23
C LYS A 88 -17.81 4.91 -7.09
N LEU A 89 -16.84 5.07 -6.18
CA LEU A 89 -16.05 6.32 -6.09
C LEU A 89 -15.36 6.62 -7.43
N GLY A 90 -14.66 5.63 -7.98
CA GLY A 90 -13.97 5.77 -9.27
C GLY A 90 -14.91 6.12 -10.42
N GLU A 91 -16.09 5.51 -10.49
CA GLU A 91 -17.12 5.85 -11.48
C GLU A 91 -17.59 7.30 -11.35
N THR A 92 -17.85 7.76 -10.12
CA THR A 92 -18.28 9.12 -9.85
C THR A 92 -17.18 10.12 -10.24
N LEU A 93 -15.94 9.89 -9.81
CA LEU A 93 -14.80 10.74 -10.18
C LEU A 93 -14.56 10.75 -11.71
N GLY A 94 -14.77 9.63 -12.39
CA GLY A 94 -14.67 9.55 -13.85
C GLY A 94 -15.77 10.37 -14.54
N GLU A 95 -16.99 10.41 -14.02
CA GLU A 95 -18.08 11.27 -14.51
C GLU A 95 -17.77 12.77 -14.32
N GLU A 96 -17.19 13.15 -13.17
CA GLU A 96 -16.70 14.50 -12.91
C GLU A 96 -15.60 14.91 -13.91
N CYS A 97 -14.62 14.03 -14.16
CA CYS A 97 -13.57 14.25 -15.15
C CYS A 97 -14.11 14.43 -16.58
N GLN A 98 -15.11 13.65 -16.99
CA GLN A 98 -15.79 13.83 -18.28
C GLN A 98 -16.47 15.19 -18.36
N ALA A 99 -17.18 15.61 -17.31
CA ALA A 99 -17.86 16.91 -17.25
C ALA A 99 -16.89 18.09 -17.36
N GLU A 100 -15.71 17.95 -16.75
CA GLU A 100 -14.68 18.99 -16.71
C GLU A 100 -13.63 18.88 -17.82
N ASN A 101 -13.79 17.95 -18.77
CA ASN A 101 -12.88 17.73 -19.88
C ASN A 101 -11.44 17.39 -19.44
N VAL A 102 -11.28 16.58 -18.40
CA VAL A 102 -10.02 16.01 -17.95
C VAL A 102 -9.86 14.63 -18.53
N SER A 103 -8.78 14.38 -19.26
CA SER A 103 -8.54 13.11 -19.94
C SER A 103 -7.95 12.04 -19.03
N THR A 104 -7.19 12.45 -18.03
CA THR A 104 -6.48 11.56 -17.12
C THR A 104 -6.42 12.15 -15.71
N ILE A 105 -6.86 11.39 -14.72
CA ILE A 105 -6.68 11.72 -13.30
C ILE A 105 -5.37 11.17 -12.77
N LEU A 106 -4.59 12.00 -12.04
CA LEU A 106 -3.29 11.64 -11.47
C LEU A 106 -3.48 10.92 -10.13
N GLY A 107 -3.84 9.69 -10.21
CA GLY A 107 -4.17 8.80 -9.12
C GLY A 107 -4.55 7.40 -9.62
N PRO A 108 -4.71 6.46 -8.68
CA PRO A 108 -4.55 6.54 -7.22
C PRO A 108 -3.09 6.67 -6.77
N ALA A 109 -2.89 7.24 -5.56
CA ALA A 109 -1.60 7.18 -4.89
C ALA A 109 -1.54 5.89 -4.06
N MET A 110 -0.59 4.97 -4.38
CA MET A 110 -0.64 3.61 -3.85
C MET A 110 0.68 3.05 -3.31
N ASN A 111 1.60 3.94 -2.90
CA ASN A 111 2.82 3.52 -2.23
C ASN A 111 2.50 2.81 -0.90
N ILE A 112 3.34 1.85 -0.54
CA ILE A 112 3.21 1.12 0.73
C ILE A 112 3.46 2.06 1.91
N LYS A 113 2.63 1.98 2.95
CA LYS A 113 2.82 2.69 4.22
C LYS A 113 3.95 2.04 5.01
N ARG A 114 5.18 2.45 4.72
CA ARG A 114 6.40 1.91 5.34
C ARG A 114 6.58 2.41 6.77
N SER A 115 6.37 3.70 6.97
CA SER A 115 6.45 4.37 8.25
C SER A 115 5.20 5.21 8.50
N PRO A 116 4.63 5.20 9.71
CA PRO A 116 3.50 6.08 10.04
C PRO A 116 3.88 7.57 10.05
N LEU A 117 5.17 7.90 9.91
CA LEU A 117 5.63 9.30 9.85
C LEU A 117 5.57 9.91 8.44
N CYS A 118 5.42 9.12 7.37
CA CYS A 118 5.38 9.65 6.01
C CYS A 118 4.23 10.66 5.86
N GLY A 119 4.56 11.87 5.41
CA GLY A 119 3.61 12.98 5.30
C GLY A 119 2.44 12.72 4.37
N ARG A 120 2.61 11.85 3.37
CA ARG A 120 1.60 11.47 2.37
C ARG A 120 0.85 10.18 2.68
N ASN A 121 1.01 9.58 3.88
CA ASN A 121 0.29 8.36 4.24
C ASN A 121 -1.24 8.49 4.14
N PHE A 122 -1.78 9.68 4.32
CA PHE A 122 -3.22 9.92 4.22
C PHE A 122 -3.79 9.58 2.83
N GLU A 123 -3.01 9.75 1.76
CA GLU A 123 -3.45 9.42 0.39
C GLU A 123 -3.08 8.00 -0.04
N TYR A 124 -2.21 7.30 0.72
CA TYR A 124 -1.84 5.91 0.45
C TYR A 124 -2.81 4.93 1.11
N TYR A 125 -2.94 3.74 0.52
CA TYR A 125 -3.95 2.77 0.95
C TYR A 125 -3.50 1.98 2.17
N SER A 126 -2.43 1.19 2.10
CA SER A 126 -2.13 0.18 3.11
C SER A 126 -0.63 -0.08 3.30
N GLU A 127 -0.29 -0.71 4.43
CA GLU A 127 0.98 -1.38 4.66
C GLU A 127 1.05 -2.76 3.98
N ASP A 128 -0.10 -3.26 3.49
CA ASP A 128 -0.23 -4.55 2.82
C ASP A 128 -0.37 -4.39 1.31
N PRO A 129 0.50 -5.07 0.50
CA PRO A 129 0.44 -4.98 -0.95
C PRO A 129 -0.88 -5.46 -1.57
N LEU A 130 -1.54 -6.48 -1.00
CA LEU A 130 -2.80 -7.01 -1.52
C LEU A 130 -3.93 -5.99 -1.35
N VAL A 131 -4.06 -5.39 -0.15
CA VAL A 131 -5.07 -4.35 0.09
C VAL A 131 -4.82 -3.15 -0.81
N SER A 132 -3.57 -2.71 -0.97
CA SER A 132 -3.21 -1.63 -1.90
C SER A 132 -3.56 -1.98 -3.34
N THR A 133 -3.27 -3.22 -3.80
CA THR A 133 -3.65 -3.72 -5.13
C THR A 133 -5.15 -3.65 -5.37
N GLU A 134 -5.93 -4.22 -4.45
CA GLU A 134 -7.37 -4.42 -4.64
C GLU A 134 -8.14 -3.11 -4.53
N MET A 135 -7.79 -2.26 -3.55
CA MET A 135 -8.51 -1.01 -3.32
C MET A 135 -8.12 0.06 -4.36
N ALA A 136 -6.82 0.24 -4.64
CA ALA A 136 -6.38 1.14 -5.70
C ALA A 136 -6.85 0.64 -7.09
N GLY A 137 -6.80 -0.67 -7.32
CA GLY A 137 -7.31 -1.28 -8.54
C GLY A 137 -8.81 -1.01 -8.76
N ALA A 138 -9.62 -1.09 -7.71
CA ALA A 138 -11.05 -0.77 -7.80
C ALA A 138 -11.29 0.69 -8.23
N LEU A 139 -10.49 1.64 -7.74
CA LEU A 139 -10.55 3.03 -8.20
C LEU A 139 -10.20 3.15 -9.68
N VAL A 140 -9.10 2.52 -10.12
CA VAL A 140 -8.68 2.48 -11.52
C VAL A 140 -9.79 1.92 -12.41
N HIS A 141 -10.38 0.79 -11.98
CA HIS A 141 -11.51 0.16 -12.68
C HIS A 141 -12.68 1.14 -12.86
N GLY A 142 -13.12 1.77 -11.78
CA GLY A 142 -14.24 2.70 -11.79
C GLY A 142 -14.00 3.90 -12.71
N VAL A 143 -12.87 4.59 -12.57
CA VAL A 143 -12.51 5.76 -13.39
C VAL A 143 -12.41 5.36 -14.87
N GLN A 144 -11.71 4.26 -15.19
CA GLN A 144 -11.52 3.83 -16.57
C GLN A 144 -12.81 3.30 -17.22
N SER A 145 -13.79 2.83 -16.42
CA SER A 145 -15.13 2.47 -16.92
C SER A 145 -15.88 3.65 -17.52
N LYS A 146 -15.51 4.88 -17.12
CA LYS A 146 -16.06 6.14 -17.66
C LYS A 146 -15.19 6.75 -18.76
N HIS A 147 -14.27 5.96 -19.31
CA HIS A 147 -13.36 6.37 -20.39
C HIS A 147 -12.44 7.55 -20.03
N ILE A 148 -12.03 7.62 -18.78
CA ILE A 148 -11.00 8.52 -18.26
C ILE A 148 -9.75 7.71 -17.94
N GLY A 149 -8.57 8.24 -18.29
CA GLY A 149 -7.30 7.63 -17.92
C GLY A 149 -7.02 7.79 -16.42
N THR A 150 -6.25 6.85 -15.89
CA THR A 150 -5.66 6.94 -14.55
C THR A 150 -4.15 6.93 -14.63
N SER A 151 -3.50 7.58 -13.68
CA SER A 151 -2.05 7.56 -13.53
C SER A 151 -1.69 7.12 -12.11
N PRO A 152 -1.74 5.81 -11.80
CA PRO A 152 -1.30 5.29 -10.52
C PRO A 152 0.10 5.77 -10.17
N LYS A 153 0.28 6.21 -8.91
CA LYS A 153 1.48 6.90 -8.46
C LYS A 153 1.89 6.46 -7.05
N HIS A 154 3.13 6.59 -6.66
CA HIS A 154 4.29 7.03 -7.41
C HIS A 154 5.18 5.80 -7.67
N PHE A 155 5.37 5.41 -8.89
CA PHE A 155 6.13 4.21 -9.28
C PHE A 155 7.62 4.51 -9.25
N MET A 156 8.36 4.02 -8.23
CA MET A 156 7.99 3.30 -7.03
C MET A 156 8.79 3.79 -5.80
N ALA A 157 8.39 3.28 -4.61
CA ALA A 157 9.11 3.46 -3.35
C ALA A 157 9.32 4.92 -2.91
N ASN A 158 8.33 5.80 -3.16
CA ASN A 158 8.25 7.12 -2.54
C ASN A 158 7.55 6.98 -1.18
N ASN A 159 8.29 6.53 -0.16
CA ASN A 159 7.77 6.20 1.17
C ASN A 159 8.17 7.20 2.25
N GLN A 160 8.76 8.34 1.85
CA GLN A 160 9.12 9.48 2.70
C GLN A 160 9.10 10.76 1.88
N GLU A 161 8.84 11.89 2.54
CA GLU A 161 8.88 13.22 1.91
C GLU A 161 10.25 13.90 2.09
N TYR A 162 10.97 13.54 3.15
CA TYR A 162 12.30 14.08 3.41
C TYR A 162 13.27 13.76 2.27
N HIS A 163 13.81 14.79 1.65
CA HIS A 163 14.74 14.73 0.51
C HIS A 163 14.22 13.88 -0.67
N ARG A 164 12.90 13.79 -0.89
CA ARG A 164 12.29 12.93 -1.91
C ARG A 164 12.82 13.14 -3.33
N LEU A 165 13.30 14.38 -3.65
CA LEU A 165 13.82 14.74 -4.98
C LEU A 165 15.27 14.25 -5.22
N THR A 166 16.00 13.89 -4.18
CA THR A 166 17.44 13.54 -4.28
C THR A 166 17.79 12.22 -3.62
N SER A 167 16.94 11.74 -2.68
CA SER A 167 17.22 10.51 -1.94
C SER A 167 17.10 9.25 -2.80
N SER A 168 17.83 8.22 -2.39
CA SER A 168 17.76 6.88 -2.97
C SER A 168 17.14 5.90 -1.99
N SER A 169 16.09 5.22 -2.44
CA SER A 169 15.49 4.07 -1.74
C SER A 169 16.35 2.84 -2.03
N GLU A 170 17.08 2.36 -1.01
CA GLU A 170 18.03 1.27 -1.14
C GLU A 170 17.43 -0.01 -0.57
N MET A 171 17.22 -1.03 -1.42
CA MET A 171 16.62 -2.31 -1.02
C MET A 171 17.10 -3.46 -1.90
N ASP A 172 17.05 -4.68 -1.33
CA ASP A 172 17.30 -5.90 -2.07
C ASP A 172 16.13 -6.25 -3.01
N GLU A 173 16.40 -7.15 -3.98
CA GLU A 173 15.44 -7.53 -5.00
C GLU A 173 14.18 -8.19 -4.41
N ARG A 174 14.32 -9.04 -3.41
CA ARG A 174 13.20 -9.73 -2.77
C ARG A 174 12.25 -8.74 -2.09
N THR A 175 12.80 -7.82 -1.29
CA THR A 175 12.06 -6.74 -0.65
C THR A 175 11.30 -5.90 -1.67
N MET A 176 11.98 -5.55 -2.76
CA MET A 176 11.41 -4.77 -3.85
C MET A 176 10.21 -5.49 -4.48
N ARG A 177 10.36 -6.78 -4.81
CA ARG A 177 9.35 -7.60 -5.49
C ARG A 177 8.16 -7.96 -4.61
N GLU A 178 8.40 -8.37 -3.37
CA GLU A 178 7.34 -8.85 -2.47
C GLU A 178 6.52 -7.71 -1.84
N ILE A 179 7.09 -6.52 -1.67
CA ILE A 179 6.45 -5.40 -0.97
C ILE A 179 6.17 -4.21 -1.89
N TYR A 180 7.20 -3.56 -2.44
CA TYR A 180 7.07 -2.25 -3.07
C TYR A 180 6.63 -2.29 -4.53
N LEU A 181 6.88 -3.37 -5.24
CA LEU A 181 6.38 -3.61 -6.60
C LEU A 181 5.07 -4.40 -6.61
N ALA A 182 4.81 -5.25 -5.61
CA ALA A 182 3.69 -6.19 -5.63
C ALA A 182 2.33 -5.52 -5.82
N SER A 183 2.10 -4.36 -5.18
CA SER A 183 0.84 -3.61 -5.34
C SER A 183 0.66 -3.07 -6.76
N PHE A 184 1.74 -2.54 -7.36
CA PHE A 184 1.72 -2.06 -8.75
C PHE A 184 1.58 -3.22 -9.74
N GLU A 185 2.30 -4.33 -9.52
CA GLU A 185 2.20 -5.54 -10.35
C GLU A 185 0.76 -6.05 -10.44
N GLY A 186 0.13 -6.25 -9.28
CA GLY A 186 -1.24 -6.76 -9.21
C GLY A 186 -2.22 -5.82 -9.92
N MET A 187 -2.13 -4.52 -9.66
CA MET A 187 -3.00 -3.51 -10.24
C MET A 187 -2.78 -3.39 -11.77
N VAL A 188 -1.52 -3.33 -12.25
CA VAL A 188 -1.23 -3.23 -13.69
C VAL A 188 -1.73 -4.44 -14.45
N LYS A 189 -1.47 -5.66 -13.96
CA LYS A 189 -1.90 -6.90 -14.61
C LYS A 189 -3.43 -7.04 -14.65
N LYS A 190 -4.12 -6.59 -13.60
CA LYS A 190 -5.58 -6.72 -13.46
C LYS A 190 -6.34 -5.61 -14.17
N GLU A 191 -5.99 -4.35 -13.94
CA GLU A 191 -6.79 -3.19 -14.35
C GLU A 191 -6.24 -2.45 -15.57
N LYS A 192 -4.98 -2.69 -15.97
CA LYS A 192 -4.33 -2.12 -17.15
C LYS A 192 -4.50 -0.59 -17.22
N PRO A 193 -3.91 0.15 -16.27
CA PRO A 193 -4.01 1.61 -16.24
C PRO A 193 -3.49 2.22 -17.54
N TRP A 194 -4.09 3.35 -17.96
CA TRP A 194 -3.70 4.00 -19.21
C TRP A 194 -2.34 4.68 -19.12
N THR A 195 -1.97 5.13 -17.92
CA THR A 195 -0.69 5.76 -17.66
C THR A 195 -0.15 5.32 -16.31
N ILE A 196 1.13 5.58 -16.07
CA ILE A 196 1.81 5.42 -14.77
C ILE A 196 2.64 6.67 -14.52
N MET A 197 2.63 7.17 -13.29
CA MET A 197 3.51 8.26 -12.87
C MET A 197 4.70 7.69 -12.11
N ASN A 198 5.94 7.92 -12.60
CA ASN A 198 7.14 7.55 -11.87
C ASN A 198 7.38 8.50 -10.69
N ALA A 199 8.03 7.99 -9.65
CA ALA A 199 8.34 8.76 -8.45
C ALA A 199 9.56 9.68 -8.62
N TYR A 200 9.71 10.64 -7.69
CA TYR A 200 10.85 11.58 -7.65
C TYR A 200 12.19 10.91 -7.32
N ASN A 201 12.16 9.93 -6.41
CA ASN A 201 13.34 9.36 -5.78
C ASN A 201 14.16 8.48 -6.74
N LYS A 202 15.40 8.21 -6.33
CA LYS A 202 16.20 7.13 -6.89
C LYS A 202 15.79 5.79 -6.30
N LEU A 203 16.03 4.75 -7.07
CA LEU A 203 16.02 3.35 -6.62
C LEU A 203 17.41 2.78 -6.82
N ASN A 204 18.04 2.32 -5.73
CA ASN A 204 19.40 1.76 -5.75
C ASN A 204 20.39 2.64 -6.56
N GLY A 205 20.32 3.95 -6.35
CA GLY A 205 21.21 4.93 -6.97
C GLY A 205 20.76 5.52 -8.31
N THR A 206 19.72 4.96 -8.98
CA THR A 206 19.24 5.43 -10.29
C THR A 206 17.89 6.13 -10.15
N TYR A 207 17.74 7.35 -10.73
CA TYR A 207 16.43 8.02 -10.77
C TYR A 207 15.39 7.17 -11.49
N LEU A 208 14.17 7.13 -10.97
CA LEU A 208 13.13 6.25 -11.52
C LEU A 208 12.74 6.62 -12.95
N CYS A 209 12.78 7.89 -13.34
CA CYS A 209 12.55 8.27 -14.74
C CYS A 209 13.59 7.69 -15.72
N GLU A 210 14.80 7.36 -15.26
CA GLU A 210 15.91 6.81 -16.02
C GLU A 210 16.12 5.30 -15.80
N ASN A 211 15.31 4.67 -14.95
CA ASN A 211 15.49 3.28 -14.57
C ASN A 211 14.88 2.34 -15.61
N LYS A 212 15.71 1.92 -16.57
CA LYS A 212 15.29 1.02 -17.66
C LYS A 212 14.78 -0.33 -17.14
N GLU A 213 15.39 -0.86 -16.09
CA GLU A 213 14.97 -2.13 -15.50
C GLU A 213 13.51 -2.02 -15.03
N MET A 214 13.18 -0.97 -14.28
CA MET A 214 11.82 -0.77 -13.76
C MET A 214 10.83 -0.42 -14.85
N LEU A 215 11.14 0.56 -15.72
CA LEU A 215 10.17 1.10 -16.68
C LEU A 215 10.00 0.20 -17.93
N THR A 216 11.06 -0.43 -18.39
CA THR A 216 11.02 -1.26 -19.60
C THR A 216 10.95 -2.75 -19.29
N ASP A 217 11.89 -3.26 -18.47
CA ASP A 217 12.02 -4.69 -18.33
C ASP A 217 10.94 -5.25 -17.39
N VAL A 218 10.66 -4.61 -16.25
CA VAL A 218 9.60 -5.00 -15.31
C VAL A 218 8.23 -4.52 -15.78
N LEU A 219 8.00 -3.21 -15.83
CA LEU A 219 6.66 -2.66 -16.07
C LEU A 219 6.09 -3.08 -17.44
N ARG A 220 6.88 -2.94 -18.53
CA ARG A 220 6.37 -3.20 -19.88
C ARG A 220 6.52 -4.66 -20.32
N LYS A 221 7.72 -5.26 -20.17
CA LYS A 221 7.95 -6.60 -20.72
C LYS A 221 7.37 -7.69 -19.82
N GLU A 222 7.59 -7.59 -18.50
CA GLU A 222 7.15 -8.62 -17.56
C GLU A 222 5.65 -8.48 -17.26
N TRP A 223 5.16 -7.25 -16.96
CA TRP A 223 3.77 -7.04 -16.57
C TRP A 223 2.83 -6.72 -17.72
N GLY A 224 3.37 -6.38 -18.90
CA GLY A 224 2.58 -6.13 -20.11
C GLY A 224 1.91 -4.75 -20.15
N PHE A 225 2.45 -3.74 -19.46
CA PHE A 225 1.95 -2.38 -19.53
C PHE A 225 2.14 -1.79 -20.93
N ASP A 226 1.07 -1.31 -21.54
CA ASP A 226 1.01 -0.79 -22.92
C ASP A 226 0.68 0.71 -23.02
N GLY A 227 0.50 1.39 -21.88
CA GLY A 227 0.27 2.81 -21.79
C GLY A 227 1.55 3.66 -21.84
N TYR A 228 1.46 4.92 -21.45
CA TYR A 228 2.64 5.77 -21.33
C TYR A 228 3.01 6.06 -19.86
N VAL A 229 4.32 6.28 -19.63
CA VAL A 229 4.86 6.71 -18.33
C VAL A 229 5.09 8.20 -18.36
N MET A 230 4.56 8.91 -17.35
CA MET A 230 4.85 10.32 -17.11
C MET A 230 5.73 10.48 -15.87
N THR A 231 6.45 11.60 -15.81
CA THR A 231 7.14 11.98 -14.57
C THR A 231 6.16 12.52 -13.53
N ASP A 232 6.50 12.40 -12.27
CA ASP A 232 6.00 13.34 -11.28
C ASP A 232 6.49 14.77 -11.62
N TRP A 233 5.82 15.80 -11.10
CA TRP A 233 5.99 17.20 -11.51
C TRP A 233 7.40 17.73 -11.20
N GLY A 234 8.23 17.84 -12.25
CA GLY A 234 9.65 18.24 -12.13
C GLY A 234 10.61 17.13 -11.76
N ALA A 235 10.20 15.85 -11.88
CA ALA A 235 11.05 14.70 -11.56
C ALA A 235 12.05 14.32 -12.69
N MET A 236 12.07 15.03 -13.83
CA MET A 236 12.99 14.74 -14.91
C MET A 236 14.43 15.13 -14.50
N ASN A 237 15.39 14.20 -14.69
CA ASN A 237 16.82 14.46 -14.48
C ASN A 237 17.57 14.48 -15.81
N ASP A 238 17.64 13.36 -16.55
CA ASP A 238 18.23 13.31 -17.90
C ASP A 238 17.17 12.86 -18.91
N ARG A 239 16.78 13.77 -19.81
CA ARG A 239 15.69 13.54 -20.75
C ARG A 239 15.98 12.42 -21.73
N VAL A 240 17.22 12.33 -22.21
CA VAL A 240 17.62 11.35 -23.23
C VAL A 240 17.73 9.96 -22.64
N GLU A 241 18.29 9.82 -21.44
CA GLU A 241 18.32 8.54 -20.73
C GLU A 241 16.91 8.13 -20.26
N ALA A 242 16.07 9.07 -19.85
CA ALA A 242 14.68 8.79 -19.48
C ALA A 242 13.85 8.25 -20.66
N LEU A 243 14.00 8.85 -21.86
CA LEU A 243 13.36 8.33 -23.08
C LEU A 243 13.80 6.90 -23.38
N LYS A 244 15.10 6.61 -23.29
CA LYS A 244 15.67 5.27 -23.47
C LYS A 244 15.17 4.28 -22.43
N ALA A 245 14.96 4.73 -21.19
CA ALA A 245 14.42 3.88 -20.13
C ALA A 245 12.93 3.55 -20.31
N GLY A 246 12.19 4.33 -21.11
CA GLY A 246 10.76 4.14 -21.35
C GLY A 246 9.85 5.15 -20.66
N CYS A 247 10.40 6.27 -20.16
CA CYS A 247 9.64 7.43 -19.70
C CYS A 247 9.24 8.30 -20.89
N ASN A 248 7.92 8.39 -21.15
CA ASN A 248 7.39 9.03 -22.35
C ASN A 248 7.25 10.56 -22.19
N LEU A 249 6.66 11.01 -21.08
CA LEU A 249 6.19 12.37 -20.91
C LEU A 249 6.83 13.03 -19.67
N GLU A 250 7.49 14.15 -19.86
CA GLU A 250 7.95 15.03 -18.81
C GLU A 250 6.87 16.03 -18.44
N MET A 251 6.53 16.16 -17.17
CA MET A 251 5.61 17.16 -16.65
C MET A 251 6.24 17.94 -15.48
N PRO A 252 5.89 19.22 -15.30
CA PRO A 252 5.12 20.08 -16.21
C PRO A 252 5.93 20.51 -17.43
N SER A 253 5.43 21.49 -18.18
CA SER A 253 6.17 22.05 -19.33
C SER A 253 7.56 22.55 -18.92
N CYS A 254 8.57 22.16 -19.72
CA CYS A 254 9.93 22.69 -19.67
C CYS A 254 10.19 23.78 -20.73
N GLU A 255 9.13 24.30 -21.35
CA GLU A 255 9.16 25.25 -22.47
C GLU A 255 10.02 24.76 -23.65
N GLY A 256 10.15 23.44 -23.82
CA GLY A 256 10.93 22.79 -24.87
C GLY A 256 12.44 22.70 -24.60
N ALA A 257 12.89 23.06 -23.40
CA ALA A 257 14.31 23.01 -23.05
C ALA A 257 14.94 21.61 -23.20
N THR A 258 14.19 20.56 -22.85
CA THR A 258 14.61 19.15 -22.96
C THR A 258 14.24 18.51 -24.29
N ASP A 259 13.27 19.06 -25.04
CA ASP A 259 12.89 18.58 -26.37
C ASP A 259 14.07 18.68 -27.35
N VAL A 260 14.85 19.77 -27.26
CA VAL A 260 16.03 19.97 -28.12
C VAL A 260 17.15 18.96 -27.86
N GLU A 261 17.25 18.42 -26.65
CA GLU A 261 18.20 17.36 -26.29
C GLU A 261 17.88 16.05 -27.00
N ILE A 262 16.58 15.70 -27.09
CA ILE A 262 16.11 14.53 -27.84
C ILE A 262 16.44 14.70 -29.34
N VAL A 263 16.12 15.87 -29.92
CA VAL A 263 16.41 16.19 -31.31
C VAL A 263 17.89 16.03 -31.60
N ALA A 264 18.74 16.61 -30.75
CA ALA A 264 20.20 16.53 -30.92
C ALA A 264 20.69 15.07 -30.83
N ALA A 265 20.21 14.28 -29.88
CA ALA A 265 20.62 12.90 -29.70
C ALA A 265 20.20 11.98 -30.86
N VAL A 266 19.10 12.28 -31.54
CA VAL A 266 18.70 11.57 -32.76
C VAL A 266 19.54 12.01 -33.96
N GLN A 267 19.79 13.31 -34.12
CA GLN A 267 20.56 13.85 -35.23
C GLN A 267 22.03 13.43 -35.22
N ASP A 268 22.64 13.31 -34.05
CA ASP A 268 24.03 12.87 -33.90
C ASP A 268 24.18 11.33 -33.88
N GLY A 269 23.06 10.58 -33.90
CA GLY A 269 23.03 9.12 -33.90
C GLY A 269 23.27 8.49 -32.52
N THR A 270 23.29 9.27 -31.45
CA THR A 270 23.40 8.77 -30.07
C THR A 270 22.13 7.97 -29.69
N ARG A 271 20.98 8.33 -30.27
CA ARG A 271 19.71 7.61 -30.12
C ARG A 271 19.10 7.27 -31.48
N ASP A 272 18.53 6.08 -31.58
CA ASP A 272 17.75 5.67 -32.73
C ASP A 272 16.36 6.33 -32.68
N GLU A 273 15.93 6.94 -33.79
CA GLU A 273 14.62 7.59 -33.89
C GLU A 273 13.46 6.65 -33.58
N SER A 274 13.62 5.34 -33.79
CA SER A 274 12.59 4.34 -33.49
C SER A 274 12.20 4.27 -32.02
N VAL A 275 13.10 4.68 -31.10
CA VAL A 275 12.79 4.79 -29.66
C VAL A 275 11.79 5.92 -29.43
N LEU A 276 12.00 7.04 -30.11
CA LEU A 276 11.09 8.19 -30.05
C LEU A 276 9.77 7.88 -30.74
N ASP A 277 9.80 7.19 -31.90
CA ASP A 277 8.59 6.74 -32.60
C ASP A 277 7.71 5.87 -31.69
N LYS A 278 8.32 4.91 -31.02
CA LYS A 278 7.62 4.05 -30.06
C LYS A 278 7.00 4.86 -28.91
N SER A 279 7.74 5.81 -28.36
CA SER A 279 7.22 6.70 -27.31
C SER A 279 6.00 7.49 -27.77
N CYS A 280 6.04 8.03 -28.98
CA CYS A 280 4.91 8.73 -29.60
C CYS A 280 3.72 7.79 -29.86
N GLU A 281 3.96 6.55 -30.31
CA GLU A 281 2.89 5.55 -30.52
C GLU A 281 2.15 5.23 -29.21
N GLU A 282 2.89 4.99 -28.11
CA GLU A 282 2.34 4.72 -26.79
C GLU A 282 1.52 5.90 -26.26
N TYR A 283 2.05 7.11 -26.38
CA TYR A 283 1.38 8.35 -26.01
C TYR A 283 0.08 8.59 -26.80
N LEU A 284 0.14 8.53 -28.13
CA LEU A 284 -1.01 8.76 -29.00
C LEU A 284 -2.11 7.71 -28.81
N ASN A 285 -1.75 6.49 -28.46
CA ASN A 285 -2.74 5.45 -28.16
C ASN A 285 -3.67 5.88 -27.02
N VAL A 286 -3.13 6.48 -25.96
CA VAL A 286 -3.91 6.98 -24.82
C VAL A 286 -4.71 8.23 -25.20
N ILE A 287 -4.10 9.20 -25.87
CA ILE A 287 -4.78 10.43 -26.30
C ILE A 287 -6.03 10.12 -27.14
N PHE A 288 -5.89 9.28 -28.16
CA PHE A 288 -7.05 8.90 -29.00
C PHE A 288 -8.03 7.97 -28.30
N LYS A 289 -7.60 7.22 -27.28
CA LYS A 289 -8.51 6.41 -26.47
C LYS A 289 -9.49 7.28 -25.69
N TYR A 290 -9.06 8.44 -25.17
CA TYR A 290 -9.93 9.43 -24.56
C TYR A 290 -10.79 10.14 -25.60
N GLU A 291 -10.20 10.74 -26.66
CA GLU A 291 -10.91 11.55 -27.64
C GLU A 291 -12.05 10.80 -28.34
N GLU A 292 -11.88 9.52 -28.62
CA GLU A 292 -12.92 8.68 -29.25
C GLU A 292 -14.09 8.35 -28.33
N ASN A 293 -13.89 8.48 -27.01
CA ASN A 293 -14.88 8.09 -25.99
C ASN A 293 -15.32 9.25 -25.09
N ARG A 294 -14.89 10.48 -25.39
CA ARG A 294 -15.23 11.67 -24.62
C ARG A 294 -16.74 11.94 -24.65
N ASP A 295 -17.34 12.08 -23.47
CA ASP A 295 -18.74 12.48 -23.33
C ASP A 295 -18.88 14.01 -23.21
N LYS A 296 -19.23 14.67 -24.31
CA LYS A 296 -19.42 16.12 -24.37
C LYS A 296 -20.68 16.60 -23.65
N ASN A 297 -21.53 15.69 -23.18
CA ASN A 297 -22.79 16.01 -22.50
C ASN A 297 -22.76 15.65 -21.01
N ALA A 298 -21.61 15.20 -20.52
CA ALA A 298 -21.42 14.91 -19.09
C ALA A 298 -21.68 16.14 -18.25
N VAL A 299 -22.27 15.95 -17.07
CA VAL A 299 -22.63 17.02 -16.13
C VAL A 299 -22.16 16.64 -14.74
N PHE A 300 -21.45 17.55 -14.10
CA PHE A 300 -21.01 17.40 -12.72
C PHE A 300 -22.21 17.49 -11.77
N GLN A 301 -22.43 16.44 -10.95
CA GLN A 301 -23.62 16.31 -10.10
C GLN A 301 -23.27 16.52 -8.62
N HIS A 302 -22.73 17.69 -8.27
CA HIS A 302 -22.16 18.03 -6.96
C HIS A 302 -22.94 17.51 -5.74
N GLU A 303 -24.27 17.73 -5.68
CA GLU A 303 -25.07 17.31 -4.51
C GLU A 303 -25.23 15.79 -4.41
N LYS A 304 -25.42 15.10 -5.53
CA LYS A 304 -25.49 13.63 -5.58
C LYS A 304 -24.13 13.03 -5.20
N ASP A 305 -23.05 13.60 -5.71
CA ASP A 305 -21.69 13.12 -5.48
C ASP A 305 -21.27 13.38 -4.03
N HIS A 306 -21.77 14.48 -3.40
CA HIS A 306 -21.64 14.71 -1.97
C HIS A 306 -22.34 13.63 -1.12
N GLU A 307 -23.54 13.21 -1.49
CA GLU A 307 -24.25 12.10 -0.82
C GLU A 307 -23.48 10.80 -0.99
N THR A 308 -22.91 10.54 -2.19
CA THR A 308 -22.04 9.38 -2.44
C THR A 308 -20.79 9.42 -1.55
N ALA A 309 -20.16 10.58 -1.36
CA ALA A 309 -19.02 10.72 -0.45
C ALA A 309 -19.38 10.36 0.99
N ARG A 310 -20.57 10.75 1.47
CA ARG A 310 -21.06 10.37 2.81
C ARG A 310 -21.27 8.86 2.94
N GLU A 311 -21.96 8.23 1.99
CA GLU A 311 -22.20 6.78 1.98
C GLU A 311 -20.89 5.98 1.97
N ILE A 312 -19.87 6.47 1.26
CA ILE A 312 -18.54 5.84 1.24
C ILE A 312 -17.90 5.92 2.62
N GLU A 313 -17.91 7.12 3.23
CA GLU A 313 -17.27 7.32 4.53
C GLU A 313 -17.93 6.50 5.64
N GLU A 314 -19.24 6.32 5.62
CA GLU A 314 -19.95 5.45 6.60
C GLU A 314 -19.38 4.03 6.67
N GLU A 315 -18.89 3.49 5.56
CA GLU A 315 -18.24 2.17 5.51
C GLU A 315 -16.74 2.21 5.80
N CYS A 316 -16.12 3.38 5.75
CA CYS A 316 -14.69 3.57 6.03
C CYS A 316 -14.41 3.70 7.52
N ILE A 317 -15.33 4.28 8.30
CA ILE A 317 -15.16 4.51 9.74
C ILE A 317 -14.89 3.20 10.48
N VAL A 318 -13.82 3.19 11.28
CA VAL A 318 -13.41 2.03 12.09
C VAL A 318 -13.79 2.25 13.55
N LEU A 319 -14.58 1.36 14.12
CA LEU A 319 -14.85 1.34 15.55
C LEU A 319 -13.70 0.64 16.29
N LEU A 320 -12.84 1.41 16.96
CA LEU A 320 -11.66 0.90 17.65
C LEU A 320 -11.96 0.41 19.06
N LYS A 321 -12.93 1.03 19.74
CA LYS A 321 -13.30 0.69 21.11
C LYS A 321 -14.78 0.99 21.34
N ASN A 322 -15.49 0.13 22.09
CA ASN A 322 -16.90 0.36 22.51
C ASN A 322 -17.22 -0.41 23.80
N GLU A 323 -16.77 0.12 24.93
CA GLU A 323 -17.06 -0.47 26.25
C GLU A 323 -18.51 -0.25 26.67
N ASP A 324 -19.09 -1.23 27.36
CA ASP A 324 -20.46 -1.22 27.88
C ASP A 324 -21.53 -0.99 26.78
N ALA A 325 -21.22 -1.22 25.52
CA ALA A 325 -22.08 -0.91 24.35
C ALA A 325 -22.60 0.56 24.43
N LEU A 326 -21.68 1.51 24.70
CA LEU A 326 -22.01 2.93 24.76
C LEU A 326 -22.53 3.45 23.43
N LEU A 327 -21.98 2.96 22.32
CA LEU A 327 -22.46 3.18 20.97
C LEU A 327 -23.31 2.01 20.49
N PRO A 328 -24.37 2.24 19.69
CA PRO A 328 -24.85 3.54 19.21
C PRO A 328 -25.58 4.35 20.28
N LEU A 329 -25.55 5.70 20.13
CA LEU A 329 -26.21 6.64 21.02
C LEU A 329 -27.73 6.60 20.88
N SER A 330 -28.43 6.76 22.01
CA SER A 330 -29.88 7.02 21.96
C SER A 330 -30.15 8.51 21.77
N ALA A 331 -31.12 8.86 20.91
CA ALA A 331 -31.56 10.22 20.68
C ALA A 331 -32.08 10.96 21.94
N ASP A 332 -32.45 10.20 22.99
CA ASP A 332 -32.95 10.79 24.25
C ASP A 332 -31.82 11.25 25.18
N LYS A 333 -30.57 10.89 24.90
CA LYS A 333 -29.41 11.30 25.69
C LYS A 333 -29.05 12.74 25.41
N LYS A 334 -28.64 13.46 26.47
CA LYS A 334 -27.95 14.75 26.33
C LYS A 334 -26.50 14.49 25.98
N VAL A 335 -26.04 15.03 24.87
CA VAL A 335 -24.70 14.80 24.35
C VAL A 335 -23.96 16.13 24.20
N ALA A 336 -22.74 16.19 24.74
CA ALA A 336 -21.84 17.30 24.51
C ALA A 336 -20.90 16.97 23.34
N PHE A 337 -21.03 17.67 22.21
CA PHE A 337 -20.07 17.66 21.12
C PHE A 337 -18.95 18.64 21.45
N ILE A 338 -17.73 18.12 21.53
CA ILE A 338 -16.56 18.84 22.02
C ILE A 338 -15.45 18.75 20.97
N GLY A 339 -14.71 19.83 20.82
CA GLY A 339 -13.61 19.90 19.87
C GLY A 339 -13.91 20.76 18.64
N LYS A 340 -12.88 21.47 18.16
CA LYS A 340 -12.98 22.32 16.96
C LYS A 340 -13.53 21.53 15.77
N TYR A 341 -13.12 20.28 15.59
CA TYR A 341 -13.47 19.46 14.45
C TYR A 341 -14.94 19.00 14.39
N ALA A 342 -15.72 19.22 15.47
CA ALA A 342 -17.17 19.02 15.42
C ALA A 342 -17.87 20.06 14.52
N GLU A 343 -17.28 21.25 14.37
CA GLU A 343 -17.82 22.39 13.61
C GLU A 343 -16.97 22.70 12.36
N GLU A 344 -15.64 22.51 12.45
CA GLU A 344 -14.67 22.70 11.36
C GLU A 344 -13.91 21.38 11.14
N PRO A 345 -14.48 20.37 10.44
CA PRO A 345 -13.88 19.04 10.38
C PRO A 345 -12.55 19.03 9.62
N ARG A 346 -11.59 18.26 10.14
CA ARG A 346 -10.38 17.87 9.40
C ARG A 346 -10.75 16.69 8.50
N TYR A 347 -10.79 16.88 7.18
CA TYR A 347 -11.37 15.89 6.26
C TYR A 347 -10.48 15.50 5.07
N GLN A 348 -9.36 16.18 4.88
CA GLN A 348 -8.38 15.91 3.83
C GLN A 348 -6.96 16.33 4.25
N GLY A 349 -5.92 15.88 3.53
CA GLY A 349 -4.54 16.27 3.75
C GLY A 349 -4.10 17.47 2.91
N GLY A 350 -2.88 17.94 3.14
CA GLY A 350 -2.29 19.06 2.40
C GLY A 350 -1.45 18.61 1.20
N GLY A 351 -1.23 19.51 0.24
CA GLY A 351 -0.41 19.28 -0.93
C GLY A 351 -1.20 19.14 -2.24
N SER A 352 -0.63 18.44 -3.21
CA SER A 352 -1.19 18.30 -4.56
C SER A 352 -2.57 17.63 -4.59
N SER A 353 -2.90 16.83 -3.61
CA SER A 353 -4.22 16.16 -3.50
C SER A 353 -5.31 17.01 -2.83
N HIS A 354 -5.02 18.26 -2.43
CA HIS A 354 -5.99 19.12 -1.74
C HIS A 354 -7.11 19.61 -2.66
N ILE A 355 -8.35 19.24 -2.35
CA ILE A 355 -9.56 19.55 -3.15
C ILE A 355 -10.22 20.83 -2.63
N ASN A 356 -10.62 21.72 -3.52
CA ASN A 356 -11.49 22.86 -3.20
C ASN A 356 -12.93 22.37 -3.12
N SER A 357 -13.34 21.94 -1.93
CA SER A 357 -14.67 21.36 -1.71
C SER A 357 -15.77 22.39 -1.90
N PHE A 358 -16.76 22.10 -2.76
CA PHE A 358 -17.89 23.01 -2.96
C PHE A 358 -18.78 23.17 -1.71
N LYS A 359 -18.69 22.19 -0.80
CA LYS A 359 -19.45 22.12 0.45
C LYS A 359 -18.67 21.26 1.45
N THR A 360 -18.66 21.65 2.69
CA THR A 360 -18.15 20.84 3.79
C THR A 360 -19.30 20.60 4.77
N GLU A 361 -19.48 19.37 5.19
CA GLU A 361 -20.52 18.97 6.13
C GLU A 361 -19.88 18.58 7.46
N SER A 362 -20.09 19.39 8.48
CA SER A 362 -19.63 19.15 9.83
C SER A 362 -20.60 18.26 10.64
N ALA A 363 -20.17 17.76 11.79
CA ALA A 363 -21.04 17.03 12.70
C ALA A 363 -22.15 17.95 13.26
N MET A 364 -21.87 19.26 13.44
CA MET A 364 -22.86 20.23 13.86
C MET A 364 -23.89 20.53 12.75
N ASP A 365 -23.47 20.54 11.48
CA ASP A 365 -24.43 20.64 10.36
C ASP A 365 -25.34 19.41 10.30
N ALA A 366 -24.77 18.21 10.50
CA ALA A 366 -25.53 16.96 10.48
C ALA A 366 -26.64 16.91 11.55
N VAL A 367 -26.40 17.50 12.72
CA VAL A 367 -27.40 17.62 13.80
C VAL A 367 -28.65 18.40 13.33
N GLU A 368 -28.51 19.32 12.37
CA GLU A 368 -29.64 20.15 11.90
C GLU A 368 -30.61 19.38 11.00
N PHE A 369 -30.15 18.37 10.24
CA PHE A 369 -30.98 17.69 9.25
C PHE A 369 -31.22 16.19 9.50
N LEU A 370 -30.44 15.53 10.33
CA LEU A 370 -30.62 14.10 10.63
C LEU A 370 -31.80 13.89 11.61
N ALA A 371 -32.86 13.26 11.16
CA ALA A 371 -34.08 13.05 11.93
C ALA A 371 -33.91 12.17 13.18
N THR A 372 -32.83 11.37 13.22
CA THR A 372 -32.50 10.50 14.33
C THR A 372 -31.83 11.25 15.49
N VAL A 373 -31.42 12.50 15.29
CA VAL A 373 -30.78 13.35 16.31
C VAL A 373 -31.78 14.37 16.81
N LYS A 374 -31.89 14.54 18.14
CA LYS A 374 -32.68 15.59 18.76
C LYS A 374 -31.76 16.77 19.06
N LYS A 375 -31.82 17.80 18.23
CA LYS A 375 -30.97 19.01 18.31
C LYS A 375 -30.97 19.61 19.72
N GLU A 376 -32.13 19.66 20.38
CA GLU A 376 -32.27 20.20 21.73
C GLU A 376 -31.48 19.42 22.80
N ASN A 377 -31.03 18.21 22.48
CA ASN A 377 -30.18 17.39 23.36
C ASN A 377 -28.69 17.57 23.07
N ILE A 378 -28.29 18.32 22.07
CA ILE A 378 -26.89 18.53 21.70
C ILE A 378 -26.41 19.87 22.23
N THR A 379 -25.26 19.86 22.88
CA THR A 379 -24.52 21.07 23.27
C THR A 379 -23.14 21.04 22.60
N PHE A 380 -22.64 22.20 22.18
CA PHE A 380 -21.33 22.32 21.58
C PHE A 380 -20.36 23.11 22.44
N ALA A 381 -19.08 22.67 22.50
CA ALA A 381 -17.99 23.41 23.11
C ALA A 381 -16.70 23.21 22.30
N LYS A 382 -16.08 24.29 21.83
CA LYS A 382 -14.88 24.23 20.97
C LYS A 382 -13.70 23.48 21.61
N GLY A 383 -13.47 23.65 22.91
CA GLY A 383 -12.51 22.90 23.72
C GLY A 383 -11.03 23.23 23.46
N PHE A 384 -10.59 23.32 22.22
CA PHE A 384 -9.23 23.66 21.82
C PHE A 384 -9.21 24.53 20.56
N ASP A 385 -8.05 25.16 20.32
CA ASP A 385 -7.64 25.70 19.04
C ASP A 385 -6.29 25.07 18.67
N ASP A 386 -6.12 24.65 17.44
CA ASP A 386 -4.95 23.90 16.95
C ASP A 386 -3.92 24.75 16.19
N VAL A 387 -4.10 26.07 16.17
CA VAL A 387 -3.12 27.01 15.59
C VAL A 387 -1.79 26.96 16.32
N GLU A 388 -1.85 26.88 17.66
CA GLU A 388 -0.70 26.63 18.52
C GLU A 388 -0.99 25.44 19.43
N ASP A 389 -0.02 24.55 19.63
CA ASP A 389 -0.16 23.41 20.56
C ASP A 389 -0.08 23.87 22.02
N LYS A 390 -1.06 24.67 22.44
CA LYS A 390 -1.19 25.19 23.80
C LYS A 390 -2.60 24.98 24.35
N VAL A 391 -2.68 24.58 25.60
CA VAL A 391 -3.97 24.48 26.30
C VAL A 391 -4.55 25.86 26.49
N ASP A 392 -5.74 26.12 25.93
CA ASP A 392 -6.56 27.26 26.27
C ASP A 392 -7.45 26.90 27.47
N GLU A 393 -7.09 27.39 28.64
CA GLU A 393 -7.78 27.09 29.91
C GLU A 393 -9.27 27.48 29.88
N ALA A 394 -9.62 28.55 29.14
CA ALA A 394 -11.01 29.03 29.08
C ALA A 394 -11.85 28.13 28.14
N LEU A 395 -11.30 27.68 27.02
CA LEU A 395 -11.96 26.73 26.14
C LEU A 395 -12.09 25.36 26.79
N ALA A 396 -11.02 24.86 27.43
CA ALA A 396 -11.01 23.58 28.13
C ALA A 396 -12.04 23.57 29.30
N ALA A 397 -12.11 24.64 30.11
CA ALA A 397 -13.07 24.72 31.20
C ALA A 397 -14.53 24.66 30.70
N LYS A 398 -14.87 25.34 29.59
CA LYS A 398 -16.22 25.27 28.99
C LYS A 398 -16.54 23.87 28.49
N ALA A 399 -15.57 23.18 27.89
CA ALA A 399 -15.74 21.82 27.40
C ALA A 399 -15.99 20.84 28.57
N VAL A 400 -15.22 20.95 29.64
CA VAL A 400 -15.40 20.16 30.88
C VAL A 400 -16.77 20.42 31.51
N GLU A 401 -17.22 21.70 31.57
CA GLU A 401 -18.55 22.04 32.05
C GLU A 401 -19.66 21.45 31.18
N ALA A 402 -19.53 21.54 29.85
CA ALA A 402 -20.50 20.94 28.91
C ALA A 402 -20.57 19.41 29.09
N ALA A 403 -19.43 18.73 29.21
CA ALA A 403 -19.33 17.30 29.45
C ALA A 403 -19.99 16.88 30.77
N ALA A 404 -19.71 17.59 31.84
CA ALA A 404 -20.26 17.31 33.19
C ALA A 404 -21.81 17.45 33.27
N ASN A 405 -22.41 18.29 32.39
CA ASN A 405 -23.85 18.50 32.28
C ASN A 405 -24.55 17.60 31.26
N ALA A 406 -23.83 16.75 30.55
CA ALA A 406 -24.34 15.82 29.55
C ALA A 406 -24.36 14.36 30.06
N ASP A 407 -25.12 13.48 29.41
CA ASP A 407 -25.11 12.05 29.66
C ASP A 407 -23.90 11.37 29.00
N VAL A 408 -23.41 11.96 27.91
CA VAL A 408 -22.29 11.49 27.08
C VAL A 408 -21.51 12.70 26.54
N ALA A 409 -20.19 12.60 26.50
CA ALA A 409 -19.32 13.53 25.78
C ALA A 409 -18.76 12.85 24.52
N VAL A 410 -18.82 13.53 23.37
CA VAL A 410 -18.20 13.12 22.12
C VAL A 410 -17.14 14.15 21.75
N ILE A 411 -15.88 13.75 21.74
CA ILE A 411 -14.74 14.63 21.45
C ILE A 411 -14.29 14.39 20.02
N PHE A 412 -14.29 15.42 19.18
CA PHE A 412 -13.76 15.42 17.82
C PHE A 412 -12.33 15.95 17.86
N ALA A 413 -11.36 15.08 17.65
CA ALA A 413 -9.93 15.33 17.76
C ALA A 413 -9.16 14.70 16.60
N GLY A 414 -7.86 14.90 16.53
CA GLY A 414 -7.03 14.32 15.48
C GLY A 414 -5.80 15.16 15.15
N LEU A 415 -5.25 14.99 13.96
CA LEU A 415 -4.07 15.73 13.53
C LEU A 415 -4.47 17.01 12.77
N PRO A 416 -3.88 18.19 13.08
CA PRO A 416 -4.09 19.38 12.28
C PRO A 416 -3.37 19.30 10.92
N ASP A 417 -3.74 20.16 9.97
CA ASP A 417 -3.18 20.20 8.61
C ASP A 417 -1.65 20.27 8.58
N SER A 418 -1.05 20.95 9.57
CA SER A 418 0.39 21.07 9.69
C SER A 418 1.13 19.79 10.04
N PHE A 419 0.43 18.68 10.32
CA PHE A 419 1.05 17.38 10.65
C PHE A 419 1.09 16.44 9.47
N GLU A 420 0.19 16.55 8.50
CA GLU A 420 0.05 15.61 7.39
C GLU A 420 -0.11 16.37 6.07
N SER A 421 0.96 16.41 5.30
CA SER A 421 1.01 17.08 4.00
C SER A 421 2.08 16.47 3.12
N GLU A 422 1.93 16.65 1.83
CA GLU A 422 3.02 16.53 0.88
C GLU A 422 4.12 17.54 1.24
N GLY A 423 5.40 17.13 1.03
CA GLY A 423 6.59 17.97 1.17
C GLY A 423 7.33 17.82 2.50
N TYR A 424 6.74 17.22 3.53
CA TYR A 424 7.44 16.94 4.80
C TYR A 424 6.84 15.74 5.54
N ASP A 425 7.66 15.13 6.39
CA ASP A 425 7.28 14.00 7.23
C ASP A 425 6.97 14.45 8.66
N ARG A 426 6.09 13.70 9.34
CA ARG A 426 5.82 13.86 10.77
C ARG A 426 7.08 13.57 11.58
N LYS A 427 7.19 14.20 12.77
CA LYS A 427 8.33 14.05 13.69
C LYS A 427 8.07 13.04 14.82
N HIS A 428 6.80 12.74 15.12
CA HIS A 428 6.35 11.85 16.19
C HIS A 428 4.92 11.37 15.91
N LEU A 429 4.47 10.35 16.65
CA LEU A 429 3.10 9.83 16.55
C LEU A 429 2.10 10.55 17.46
N GLY A 430 2.56 11.39 18.36
CA GLY A 430 1.68 12.10 19.31
C GLY A 430 0.73 13.06 18.61
N MET A 431 -0.50 13.14 19.09
CA MET A 431 -1.42 14.24 18.82
C MET A 431 -0.96 15.53 19.53
N PRO A 432 -1.48 16.71 19.13
CA PRO A 432 -1.24 17.95 19.89
C PRO A 432 -1.53 17.79 21.39
N ASN A 433 -0.65 18.34 22.21
CA ASN A 433 -0.79 18.24 23.68
C ASN A 433 -2.07 18.89 24.19
N CYS A 434 -2.51 19.99 23.56
CA CYS A 434 -3.78 20.66 23.91
C CYS A 434 -4.99 19.72 23.73
N GLN A 435 -5.00 18.87 22.70
CA GLN A 435 -6.06 17.90 22.47
C GLN A 435 -5.97 16.73 23.46
N ASN A 436 -4.77 16.16 23.69
CA ASN A 436 -4.58 15.09 24.68
C ASN A 436 -5.01 15.53 26.09
N ALA A 437 -4.62 16.73 26.52
CA ALA A 437 -5.00 17.29 27.83
C ALA A 437 -6.53 17.51 27.92
N LEU A 438 -7.16 17.98 26.84
CA LEU A 438 -8.62 18.13 26.80
C LEU A 438 -9.34 16.79 26.97
N ILE A 439 -8.92 15.76 26.21
CA ILE A 439 -9.53 14.42 26.28
C ILE A 439 -9.43 13.87 27.70
N GLU A 440 -8.27 14.01 28.36
CA GLU A 440 -8.09 13.57 29.73
C GLU A 440 -9.00 14.33 30.73
N ALA A 441 -9.05 15.66 30.62
CA ALA A 441 -9.88 16.48 31.52
C ALA A 441 -11.39 16.21 31.34
N VAL A 442 -11.83 16.02 30.08
CA VAL A 442 -13.23 15.67 29.79
C VAL A 442 -13.57 14.27 30.29
N ALA A 443 -12.70 13.27 30.10
CA ALA A 443 -12.91 11.89 30.54
C ALA A 443 -12.96 11.79 32.08
N GLU A 444 -12.24 12.64 32.80
CA GLU A 444 -12.33 12.76 34.28
C GLU A 444 -13.69 13.31 34.72
N ALA A 445 -14.27 14.26 33.97
CA ALA A 445 -15.55 14.88 34.29
C ALA A 445 -16.77 14.05 33.81
N GLN A 446 -16.61 13.28 32.72
CA GLN A 446 -17.66 12.48 32.12
C GLN A 446 -17.14 11.08 31.77
N PRO A 447 -17.44 10.04 32.54
CA PRO A 447 -16.99 8.67 32.28
C PRO A 447 -17.48 8.09 30.94
N ASN A 448 -18.63 8.56 30.43
CA ASN A 448 -19.16 8.16 29.12
C ASN A 448 -18.58 9.06 28.03
N THR A 449 -17.27 9.03 27.87
CA THR A 449 -16.58 9.79 26.84
C THR A 449 -16.29 8.92 25.62
N ILE A 450 -16.57 9.47 24.44
CA ILE A 450 -16.29 8.93 23.10
C ILE A 450 -15.29 9.87 22.45
N VAL A 451 -14.31 9.33 21.71
CA VAL A 451 -13.40 10.12 20.88
C VAL A 451 -13.60 9.73 19.42
N VAL A 452 -13.79 10.73 18.57
CA VAL A 452 -13.80 10.60 17.10
C VAL A 452 -12.50 11.19 16.60
N LEU A 453 -11.74 10.40 15.85
CA LEU A 453 -10.42 10.75 15.36
C LEU A 453 -10.44 11.13 13.89
N HIS A 454 -9.75 12.22 13.57
CA HIS A 454 -9.55 12.73 12.21
C HIS A 454 -8.05 12.84 11.94
N ASN A 455 -7.44 11.76 11.43
CA ASN A 455 -6.01 11.67 11.10
C ASN A 455 -5.81 10.73 9.91
N GLY A 456 -4.76 10.96 9.12
CA GLY A 456 -4.46 10.15 7.93
C GLY A 456 -3.50 8.99 8.19
N ALA A 457 -2.92 8.91 9.40
CA ALA A 457 -1.94 7.90 9.77
C ALA A 457 -1.99 7.63 11.28
N PRO A 458 -1.41 6.52 11.79
CA PRO A 458 -1.46 6.13 13.19
C PRO A 458 -1.02 7.22 14.18
N ILE A 459 -1.66 7.25 15.35
CA ILE A 459 -1.36 8.14 16.46
C ILE A 459 -1.21 7.37 17.77
N GLU A 460 -0.47 7.95 18.72
CA GLU A 460 -0.44 7.48 20.10
C GLU A 460 -1.69 7.97 20.85
N MET A 461 -2.29 7.09 21.68
CA MET A 461 -3.52 7.36 22.41
C MET A 461 -3.30 7.16 23.92
N PRO A 462 -2.58 8.06 24.63
CA PRO A 462 -2.26 7.88 26.05
C PRO A 462 -3.52 7.86 26.94
N TRP A 463 -4.61 8.43 26.47
CA TRP A 463 -5.91 8.50 27.11
C TRP A 463 -6.84 7.31 26.83
N LEU A 464 -6.44 6.33 25.99
CA LEU A 464 -7.30 5.22 25.55
C LEU A 464 -7.96 4.45 26.70
N GLY A 465 -7.24 4.28 27.81
CA GLY A 465 -7.77 3.62 29.01
C GLY A 465 -8.80 4.43 29.81
N LYS A 466 -8.97 5.74 29.49
CA LYS A 466 -9.88 6.65 30.21
C LYS A 466 -11.22 6.86 29.49
N VAL A 467 -11.33 6.52 28.21
CA VAL A 467 -12.53 6.73 27.38
C VAL A 467 -13.22 5.41 27.08
N LYS A 468 -14.54 5.41 26.87
CA LYS A 468 -15.31 4.20 26.63
C LYS A 468 -15.42 3.79 25.16
N ALA A 469 -15.37 4.75 24.24
CA ALA A 469 -15.44 4.42 22.83
C ALA A 469 -14.49 5.30 22.00
N VAL A 470 -14.00 4.74 20.90
CA VAL A 470 -13.15 5.43 19.93
C VAL A 470 -13.56 5.04 18.53
N LEU A 471 -13.80 6.04 17.68
CA LEU A 471 -14.02 5.93 16.25
C LEU A 471 -12.83 6.54 15.53
N GLU A 472 -12.27 5.82 14.56
CA GLU A 472 -11.30 6.35 13.61
C GLU A 472 -12.05 6.70 12.32
N ALA A 473 -12.24 7.99 12.07
CA ALA A 473 -12.91 8.52 10.88
C ALA A 473 -11.91 8.96 9.81
N TYR A 474 -10.62 8.79 10.04
CA TYR A 474 -9.58 9.15 9.12
C TYR A 474 -9.76 10.56 8.52
N LEU A 475 -9.38 10.74 7.26
CA LEU A 475 -9.67 11.93 6.46
C LEU A 475 -10.82 11.58 5.50
N GLY A 476 -12.03 11.63 6.04
CA GLY A 476 -13.25 11.06 5.47
C GLY A 476 -13.94 11.91 4.38
N GLY A 477 -13.25 12.91 3.82
CA GLY A 477 -13.81 13.75 2.77
C GLY A 477 -14.83 14.78 3.27
N GLN A 478 -15.39 15.54 2.33
CA GLN A 478 -16.20 16.72 2.64
C GLN A 478 -17.51 16.43 3.40
N ALA A 479 -17.97 15.17 3.43
CA ALA A 479 -19.21 14.74 4.09
C ALA A 479 -18.97 13.96 5.40
N VAL A 480 -17.76 14.01 5.94
CA VAL A 480 -17.33 13.21 7.11
C VAL A 480 -18.21 13.45 8.36
N GLY A 481 -18.69 14.69 8.56
CA GLY A 481 -19.53 15.01 9.72
C GLY A 481 -20.84 14.24 9.74
N GLY A 482 -21.53 14.16 8.60
CA GLY A 482 -22.78 13.40 8.45
C GLY A 482 -22.56 11.90 8.62
N ALA A 483 -21.48 11.35 8.03
CA ALA A 483 -21.13 9.96 8.16
C ALA A 483 -20.85 9.57 9.63
N VAL A 484 -20.04 10.39 10.32
CA VAL A 484 -19.75 10.18 11.76
C VAL A 484 -21.02 10.21 12.59
N VAL A 485 -21.92 11.20 12.38
CA VAL A 485 -23.17 11.29 13.15
C VAL A 485 -24.08 10.09 12.84
N ASN A 486 -24.15 9.62 11.59
CA ASN A 486 -24.88 8.42 11.24
C ASN A 486 -24.34 7.18 11.97
N VAL A 487 -23.04 7.03 12.08
CA VAL A 487 -22.42 5.96 12.87
C VAL A 487 -22.71 6.16 14.35
N LEU A 488 -22.50 7.35 14.92
CA LEU A 488 -22.73 7.60 16.35
C LEU A 488 -24.15 7.22 16.80
N TYR A 489 -25.17 7.46 15.96
CA TYR A 489 -26.57 7.18 16.28
C TYR A 489 -27.11 5.87 15.69
N GLY A 490 -26.28 5.06 15.06
CA GLY A 490 -26.64 3.72 14.57
C GLY A 490 -27.49 3.72 13.29
N ASN A 491 -27.52 4.83 12.54
CA ASN A 491 -28.07 4.86 11.18
C ASN A 491 -27.17 4.05 10.22
N ALA A 492 -25.86 4.07 10.47
CA ALA A 492 -24.88 3.22 9.85
C ALA A 492 -24.20 2.35 10.91
N ASN A 493 -23.96 1.08 10.61
CA ASN A 493 -23.20 0.18 11.46
C ASN A 493 -21.74 0.19 11.01
N PRO A 494 -20.77 0.58 11.90
CA PRO A 494 -19.37 0.65 11.50
C PRO A 494 -18.88 -0.72 11.03
N SER A 495 -18.19 -0.72 9.89
CA SER A 495 -17.71 -1.93 9.23
C SER A 495 -16.28 -1.81 8.70
N GLY A 496 -15.64 -0.69 8.93
CA GLY A 496 -14.24 -0.45 8.59
C GLY A 496 -13.28 -1.38 9.35
N ARG A 497 -12.14 -1.65 8.74
CA ARG A 497 -11.03 -2.39 9.34
C ARG A 497 -9.74 -1.62 9.08
N LEU A 498 -8.83 -1.58 10.04
CA LEU A 498 -7.56 -0.89 9.87
C LEU A 498 -6.76 -1.52 8.73
N ALA A 499 -6.39 -0.71 7.74
CA ALA A 499 -5.52 -1.11 6.64
C ALA A 499 -4.02 -0.93 6.97
N GLU A 500 -3.73 -0.59 8.21
CA GLU A 500 -2.38 -0.44 8.77
C GLU A 500 -2.37 -0.71 10.27
N THR A 501 -1.22 -1.13 10.79
CA THR A 501 -1.03 -1.35 12.23
C THR A 501 -0.87 -0.02 12.96
N PHE A 502 -1.54 0.17 14.09
CA PHE A 502 -1.29 1.27 15.01
C PHE A 502 -0.29 0.79 16.07
N PRO A 503 0.98 1.21 16.02
CA PRO A 503 1.97 0.82 17.01
C PRO A 503 1.74 1.53 18.34
N LEU A 504 2.28 0.99 19.43
CA LEU A 504 2.23 1.65 20.74
C LEU A 504 3.05 2.95 20.75
N ARG A 505 4.18 2.96 20.05
CA ARG A 505 5.10 4.09 19.93
C ARG A 505 5.94 4.00 18.66
N ILE A 506 6.49 5.11 18.22
CA ILE A 506 7.28 5.18 16.99
C ILE A 506 8.52 4.27 17.01
N GLN A 507 9.15 4.09 18.19
CA GLN A 507 10.34 3.25 18.35
C GLN A 507 10.09 1.78 18.07
N ASP A 508 8.85 1.34 18.08
CA ASP A 508 8.47 -0.05 17.81
C ASP A 508 8.31 -0.34 16.31
N THR A 509 8.37 0.70 15.46
CA THR A 509 8.23 0.52 14.01
C THR A 509 9.47 -0.12 13.38
N PRO A 510 9.32 -1.02 12.39
CA PRO A 510 10.46 -1.75 11.81
C PRO A 510 11.51 -0.85 11.17
N CYS A 511 11.10 0.29 10.61
CA CYS A 511 11.98 1.24 9.94
C CYS A 511 12.53 2.36 10.83
N TYR A 512 12.25 2.36 12.16
CA TYR A 512 12.57 3.48 13.06
C TYR A 512 14.01 3.98 12.96
N LEU A 513 14.98 3.07 12.91
CA LEU A 513 16.40 3.42 12.88
C LEU A 513 16.91 3.88 11.52
N ASN A 514 16.16 3.63 10.44
CA ASN A 514 16.60 3.86 9.06
C ASN A 514 15.68 4.83 8.30
N TYR A 515 14.58 5.28 8.89
CA TYR A 515 13.64 6.22 8.26
C TYR A 515 14.29 7.59 8.10
N GLY A 516 14.08 8.23 6.95
CA GLY A 516 14.72 9.49 6.58
C GLY A 516 16.10 9.30 5.93
N GLY A 517 16.85 8.29 6.36
CA GLY A 517 18.15 7.93 5.78
C GLY A 517 19.31 8.86 6.14
N GLU A 518 20.49 8.50 5.63
CA GLU A 518 21.73 9.27 5.76
C GLU A 518 22.39 9.49 4.38
N HIS A 519 22.97 10.65 4.14
CA HIS A 519 23.66 10.97 2.89
C HIS A 519 22.80 10.71 1.64
N ASP A 520 21.51 11.12 1.69
CA ASP A 520 20.53 10.91 0.64
C ASP A 520 20.29 9.42 0.29
N LYS A 521 20.49 8.51 1.25
CA LYS A 521 20.19 7.08 1.12
C LYS A 521 19.27 6.63 2.25
N SER A 522 18.11 6.10 1.90
CA SER A 522 17.18 5.47 2.83
C SER A 522 17.26 3.96 2.64
N VAL A 523 17.87 3.25 3.61
CA VAL A 523 18.05 1.80 3.55
C VAL A 523 16.82 1.10 4.10
N TYR A 524 16.24 0.20 3.33
CA TYR A 524 15.03 -0.56 3.68
C TYR A 524 15.45 -1.88 4.36
N SER A 525 16.16 -1.76 5.49
CA SER A 525 16.80 -2.88 6.19
C SER A 525 15.82 -3.85 6.86
N GLU A 526 14.58 -3.45 7.03
CA GLU A 526 13.49 -4.30 7.52
C GLU A 526 13.09 -5.39 6.51
N GLY A 527 13.52 -5.28 5.25
CA GLY A 527 13.20 -6.23 4.21
C GLY A 527 11.71 -6.39 3.99
N VAL A 528 11.23 -7.62 3.91
CA VAL A 528 9.80 -7.95 3.75
C VAL A 528 8.97 -7.74 5.02
N PHE A 529 9.60 -7.40 6.15
CA PHE A 529 8.93 -7.23 7.43
C PHE A 529 8.40 -5.80 7.62
N VAL A 530 7.42 -5.42 6.80
CA VAL A 530 6.72 -4.13 6.87
C VAL A 530 5.37 -4.32 7.56
N GLY A 531 4.97 -3.36 8.40
CA GLY A 531 3.68 -3.37 9.07
C GLY A 531 3.44 -4.63 9.91
N TYR A 532 2.24 -5.21 9.82
CA TYR A 532 1.85 -6.38 10.59
C TYR A 532 2.78 -7.59 10.39
N ARG A 533 3.45 -7.71 9.22
CA ARG A 533 4.42 -8.78 8.96
C ARG A 533 5.54 -8.80 10.00
N TYR A 534 5.98 -7.59 10.41
CA TYR A 534 6.97 -7.41 11.47
C TYR A 534 6.39 -7.67 12.86
N TYR A 535 5.33 -6.98 13.22
CA TYR A 535 4.79 -7.05 14.59
C TYR A 535 4.31 -8.46 14.95
N THR A 536 3.63 -9.14 14.01
CA THR A 536 3.15 -10.51 14.21
C THR A 536 4.30 -11.50 14.30
N SER A 537 5.33 -11.37 13.45
CA SER A 537 6.50 -12.27 13.48
C SER A 537 7.37 -12.09 14.73
N LYS A 538 7.34 -10.90 15.34
CA LYS A 538 8.02 -10.63 16.61
C LYS A 538 7.14 -10.85 17.84
N GLU A 539 5.88 -11.24 17.66
CA GLU A 539 4.90 -11.36 18.76
C GLU A 539 4.80 -10.07 19.60
N MET A 540 4.90 -8.92 18.90
CA MET A 540 4.86 -7.60 19.57
C MET A 540 3.44 -7.14 19.81
N GLU A 541 3.23 -6.58 20.99
CA GLU A 541 2.01 -5.84 21.32
C GLU A 541 1.95 -4.56 20.50
N VAL A 542 0.77 -4.26 19.98
CA VAL A 542 0.45 -3.04 19.24
C VAL A 542 -0.79 -2.38 19.83
N LEU A 543 -1.01 -1.11 19.55
CA LEU A 543 -2.21 -0.42 20.02
C LEU A 543 -3.46 -1.02 19.35
N PHE A 544 -3.43 -1.18 18.03
CA PHE A 544 -4.43 -1.92 17.26
C PHE A 544 -3.76 -2.61 16.07
N PRO A 545 -4.02 -3.91 15.84
CA PRO A 545 -3.40 -4.64 14.74
C PRO A 545 -4.06 -4.31 13.39
N PHE A 546 -3.33 -4.55 12.31
CA PHE A 546 -3.87 -4.56 10.95
C PHE A 546 -5.10 -5.47 10.86
N GLY A 547 -6.13 -5.03 10.15
CA GLY A 547 -7.39 -5.76 9.98
C GLY A 547 -8.37 -5.63 11.14
N TYR A 548 -8.01 -4.89 12.21
CA TYR A 548 -8.85 -4.69 13.39
C TYR A 548 -9.99 -3.70 13.13
N GLY A 549 -11.15 -3.98 13.72
CA GLY A 549 -12.30 -3.11 13.79
C GLY A 549 -13.50 -3.85 14.42
N LEU A 550 -14.32 -3.13 15.15
CA LEU A 550 -15.52 -3.62 15.82
C LEU A 550 -16.78 -3.28 14.99
N SER A 551 -17.91 -3.82 15.42
CA SER A 551 -19.25 -3.58 14.85
C SER A 551 -20.26 -3.45 15.98
N TYR A 552 -21.45 -2.90 15.70
CA TYR A 552 -22.58 -2.93 16.63
C TYR A 552 -23.28 -4.30 16.68
N THR A 553 -22.85 -5.24 15.84
CA THR A 553 -23.28 -6.64 15.89
C THR A 553 -22.07 -7.55 16.13
N THR A 554 -22.31 -8.85 16.26
CA THR A 554 -21.25 -9.83 16.47
C THR A 554 -21.33 -10.91 15.40
N PHE A 555 -20.17 -11.48 15.05
CA PHE A 555 -20.04 -12.52 14.05
C PHE A 555 -19.36 -13.75 14.62
N SER A 556 -19.79 -14.93 14.19
CA SER A 556 -19.11 -16.20 14.44
C SER A 556 -18.70 -16.86 13.14
N TYR A 557 -17.62 -17.62 13.21
CA TYR A 557 -17.05 -18.32 12.08
C TYR A 557 -17.08 -19.82 12.32
N GLY A 558 -17.30 -20.61 11.27
CA GLY A 558 -17.33 -22.07 11.34
C GLY A 558 -17.11 -22.73 10.00
N ASN A 559 -17.06 -24.07 10.00
CA ASN A 559 -17.03 -24.89 8.80
C ASN A 559 -15.95 -24.47 7.78
N LEU A 560 -14.73 -24.14 8.28
CA LEU A 560 -13.59 -23.92 7.38
C LEU A 560 -13.30 -25.23 6.63
N THR A 561 -13.31 -25.17 5.31
CA THR A 561 -13.05 -26.31 4.44
C THR A 561 -12.10 -25.91 3.30
N VAL A 562 -11.27 -26.87 2.90
CA VAL A 562 -10.45 -26.79 1.69
C VAL A 562 -10.84 -27.95 0.78
N ASP A 563 -10.86 -27.73 -0.53
CA ASP A 563 -11.24 -28.77 -1.49
C ASP A 563 -10.16 -29.84 -1.68
N LYS A 564 -8.90 -29.53 -1.32
CA LYS A 564 -7.74 -30.42 -1.40
C LYS A 564 -6.86 -30.24 -0.19
N LYS A 565 -6.25 -31.32 0.29
CA LYS A 565 -5.25 -31.29 1.37
C LYS A 565 -3.79 -31.37 0.85
N GLU A 566 -3.61 -31.95 -0.32
CA GLU A 566 -2.34 -32.13 -1.01
C GLU A 566 -2.55 -31.76 -2.46
N PHE A 567 -1.72 -30.88 -3.02
CA PHE A 567 -1.83 -30.40 -4.38
C PHE A 567 -0.51 -29.82 -4.89
N LYS A 568 -0.40 -29.69 -6.22
CA LYS A 568 0.73 -29.04 -6.88
C LYS A 568 0.55 -27.53 -6.93
N GLU A 569 1.65 -26.79 -6.95
CA GLU A 569 1.63 -25.31 -7.01
C GLU A 569 0.85 -24.73 -8.19
N SER A 570 0.77 -25.45 -9.31
CA SER A 570 -0.01 -25.03 -10.48
C SER A 570 -1.54 -25.18 -10.31
N GLU A 571 -1.99 -25.89 -9.29
CA GLU A 571 -3.40 -26.10 -9.01
C GLU A 571 -3.94 -25.00 -8.07
N LYS A 572 -5.17 -24.59 -8.31
CA LYS A 572 -5.88 -23.67 -7.44
C LYS A 572 -6.48 -24.41 -6.22
N LEU A 573 -6.46 -23.76 -5.07
CA LEU A 573 -7.12 -24.23 -3.86
C LEU A 573 -8.40 -23.43 -3.63
N LEU A 574 -9.54 -24.11 -3.44
CA LEU A 574 -10.77 -23.47 -3.00
C LEU A 574 -10.91 -23.59 -1.47
N VAL A 575 -11.07 -22.44 -0.83
CA VAL A 575 -11.25 -22.32 0.63
C VAL A 575 -12.60 -21.74 0.91
N SER A 576 -13.43 -22.42 1.72
CA SER A 576 -14.75 -21.92 2.10
C SER A 576 -14.90 -21.86 3.62
N VAL A 577 -15.56 -20.81 4.10
CA VAL A 577 -15.86 -20.60 5.53
C VAL A 577 -17.25 -20.02 5.69
N ASP A 578 -17.98 -20.49 6.70
CA ASP A 578 -19.28 -19.93 7.06
C ASP A 578 -19.11 -18.78 8.06
N VAL A 579 -19.80 -17.69 7.80
CA VAL A 579 -19.90 -16.52 8.69
C VAL A 579 -21.34 -16.30 9.06
N THR A 580 -21.61 -16.19 10.37
CA THR A 580 -22.96 -15.98 10.91
C THR A 580 -23.02 -14.69 11.71
N ASN A 581 -23.99 -13.83 11.44
CA ASN A 581 -24.30 -12.70 12.31
C ASN A 581 -25.05 -13.19 13.55
N THR A 582 -24.40 -13.14 14.70
CA THR A 582 -24.94 -13.61 15.99
C THR A 582 -25.56 -12.50 16.84
N GLY A 583 -25.51 -11.26 16.38
CA GLY A 583 -26.06 -10.10 17.09
C GLY A 583 -27.46 -9.70 16.64
N ALA A 584 -27.87 -8.49 16.99
CA ALA A 584 -29.25 -8.04 16.88
C ALA A 584 -29.53 -7.09 15.70
N CYS A 585 -28.50 -6.60 15.00
CA CYS A 585 -28.64 -5.71 13.85
C CYS A 585 -27.87 -6.22 12.62
N THR A 586 -28.27 -5.78 11.45
CA THR A 586 -27.54 -6.05 10.21
C THR A 586 -26.14 -5.44 10.28
N GLY A 587 -25.15 -6.15 9.79
CA GLY A 587 -23.77 -5.68 9.76
C GLY A 587 -22.98 -6.28 8.61
N LYS A 588 -21.89 -5.61 8.27
CA LYS A 588 -20.93 -6.07 7.26
C LYS A 588 -19.67 -6.58 7.97
N GLU A 589 -19.22 -7.76 7.58
CA GLU A 589 -18.02 -8.40 8.10
C GLU A 589 -16.96 -8.53 7.02
N VAL A 590 -15.69 -8.31 7.37
CA VAL A 590 -14.54 -8.52 6.49
C VAL A 590 -13.88 -9.84 6.86
N VAL A 591 -14.09 -10.86 6.04
CA VAL A 591 -13.44 -12.17 6.19
C VAL A 591 -12.02 -12.05 5.64
N GLN A 592 -11.02 -12.31 6.50
CA GLN A 592 -9.61 -12.18 6.16
C GLN A 592 -8.95 -13.55 6.14
N LEU A 593 -8.39 -13.93 4.99
CA LEU A 593 -7.68 -15.19 4.80
C LEU A 593 -6.17 -14.92 4.72
N TYR A 594 -5.44 -15.57 5.61
CA TYR A 594 -3.97 -15.54 5.67
C TYR A 594 -3.39 -16.91 5.34
N VAL A 595 -2.19 -16.91 4.79
CA VAL A 595 -1.39 -18.11 4.58
C VAL A 595 -0.12 -18.03 5.42
N ALA A 596 0.14 -19.11 6.18
CA ALA A 596 1.28 -19.23 7.08
C ALA A 596 2.15 -20.42 6.66
N PRO A 597 3.40 -20.23 6.22
CA PRO A 597 4.33 -21.33 5.93
C PRO A 597 4.73 -22.05 7.23
N LYS A 598 4.81 -23.38 7.20
CA LYS A 598 5.25 -24.24 8.32
C LYS A 598 6.67 -24.74 8.10
N GLY A 599 7.65 -23.87 8.25
CA GLY A 599 9.04 -24.14 7.95
C GLY A 599 9.46 -23.52 6.62
N GLY A 600 10.52 -24.06 6.03
CA GLY A 600 11.13 -23.55 4.80
C GLY A 600 12.60 -23.22 4.98
N THR A 601 13.27 -22.91 3.88
CA THR A 601 14.73 -22.63 3.85
C THR A 601 15.06 -21.16 4.04
N ILE A 602 14.07 -20.28 3.90
CA ILE A 602 14.21 -18.83 4.01
C ILE A 602 13.36 -18.25 5.14
N ILE A 603 13.79 -17.10 5.65
CA ILE A 603 13.03 -16.34 6.64
C ILE A 603 11.83 -15.69 5.96
N ARG A 604 10.61 -15.98 6.43
CA ARG A 604 9.35 -15.42 5.94
C ARG A 604 8.52 -14.86 7.11
N PRO A 605 7.60 -13.91 6.84
CA PRO A 605 6.59 -13.54 7.82
C PRO A 605 5.78 -14.77 8.28
N VAL A 606 5.41 -14.81 9.57
CA VAL A 606 4.66 -15.95 10.13
C VAL A 606 3.32 -16.17 9.44
N ARG A 607 2.74 -15.14 8.86
CA ARG A 607 1.56 -15.17 7.98
C ARG A 607 1.45 -13.92 7.14
N GLU A 608 0.76 -14.04 6.01
CA GLU A 608 0.47 -12.93 5.11
C GLU A 608 -0.98 -12.99 4.64
N LEU A 609 -1.65 -11.84 4.54
CA LEU A 609 -2.98 -11.74 3.95
C LEU A 609 -2.90 -12.12 2.46
N LYS A 610 -3.74 -13.09 2.05
CA LYS A 610 -3.77 -13.57 0.66
C LYS A 610 -5.13 -13.43 0.00
N ALA A 611 -6.20 -13.24 0.79
CA ALA A 611 -7.52 -12.89 0.30
C ALA A 611 -8.35 -12.21 1.38
N PHE A 612 -9.33 -11.42 0.97
CA PHE A 612 -10.37 -10.88 1.85
C PHE A 612 -11.68 -10.72 1.09
N GLU A 613 -12.80 -10.73 1.84
CA GLU A 613 -14.12 -10.48 1.28
C GLU A 613 -14.99 -9.80 2.31
N LYS A 614 -15.71 -8.74 1.89
CA LYS A 614 -16.70 -8.05 2.73
C LYS A 614 -18.09 -8.54 2.43
N THR A 615 -18.82 -9.03 3.43
CA THR A 615 -20.17 -9.55 3.28
C THR A 615 -21.14 -8.95 4.27
N GLU A 616 -22.36 -8.59 3.80
CA GLU A 616 -23.45 -8.12 4.65
C GLU A 616 -24.30 -9.27 5.13
N LEU A 617 -24.65 -9.28 6.42
CA LEU A 617 -25.47 -10.31 7.04
C LEU A 617 -26.56 -9.70 7.93
N ALA A 618 -27.81 -10.13 7.72
CA ALA A 618 -28.90 -9.83 8.65
C ALA A 618 -28.75 -10.62 9.96
N PRO A 619 -29.41 -10.23 11.06
CA PRO A 619 -29.41 -10.98 12.30
C PRO A 619 -29.79 -12.47 12.12
N GLY A 620 -28.92 -13.37 12.56
CA GLY A 620 -29.12 -14.83 12.44
C GLY A 620 -28.79 -15.38 11.03
N GLU A 621 -28.43 -14.56 10.07
CA GLU A 621 -28.06 -15.01 8.73
C GLU A 621 -26.66 -15.63 8.74
N THR A 622 -26.50 -16.70 7.98
CA THR A 622 -25.22 -17.36 7.69
C THR A 622 -24.95 -17.29 6.19
N LYS A 623 -23.76 -16.87 5.81
CA LYS A 623 -23.25 -16.93 4.42
C LYS A 623 -21.94 -17.70 4.37
N THR A 624 -21.80 -18.49 3.31
CA THR A 624 -20.52 -19.13 2.99
C THR A 624 -19.72 -18.22 2.08
N VAL A 625 -18.53 -17.83 2.54
CA VAL A 625 -17.54 -17.07 1.75
C VAL A 625 -16.54 -18.06 1.18
N THR A 626 -16.24 -17.93 -0.11
CA THR A 626 -15.31 -18.83 -0.82
C THR A 626 -14.20 -18.01 -1.44
N PHE A 627 -12.96 -18.46 -1.23
CA PHE A 627 -11.75 -17.90 -1.81
C PHE A 627 -11.09 -18.89 -2.75
N GLU A 628 -10.47 -18.39 -3.81
CA GLU A 628 -9.64 -19.15 -4.72
C GLU A 628 -8.19 -18.68 -4.54
N LEU A 629 -7.29 -19.58 -4.16
CA LEU A 629 -5.86 -19.31 -4.01
C LEU A 629 -5.08 -19.98 -5.14
N ASP A 630 -4.18 -19.22 -5.74
CA ASP A 630 -3.21 -19.70 -6.74
C ASP A 630 -1.81 -19.82 -6.14
N SER A 631 -0.80 -20.13 -6.95
CA SER A 631 0.60 -20.30 -6.54
C SER A 631 1.17 -19.08 -5.80
N ARG A 632 0.71 -17.85 -6.15
CA ARG A 632 1.18 -16.62 -5.49
C ARG A 632 0.82 -16.54 -4.00
N ALA A 633 -0.19 -17.28 -3.56
CA ALA A 633 -0.55 -17.34 -2.14
C ALA A 633 0.54 -18.01 -1.29
N TYR A 634 1.34 -18.89 -1.87
CA TYR A 634 2.38 -19.70 -1.20
C TYR A 634 3.80 -19.22 -1.53
N ALA A 635 3.97 -18.47 -2.63
CA ALA A 635 5.25 -18.07 -3.17
C ALA A 635 5.96 -16.97 -2.38
N TYR A 636 7.28 -16.94 -2.53
CA TYR A 636 8.18 -15.84 -2.24
C TYR A 636 9.03 -15.54 -3.48
N TRP A 637 9.66 -14.37 -3.53
CA TRP A 637 10.58 -14.04 -4.62
C TRP A 637 11.96 -14.67 -4.37
N ASN A 638 12.36 -15.59 -5.25
CA ASN A 638 13.65 -16.24 -5.18
C ASN A 638 14.68 -15.50 -6.05
N THR A 639 15.71 -14.97 -5.42
CA THR A 639 16.75 -14.15 -6.08
C THR A 639 17.77 -14.96 -6.89
N GLU A 640 17.78 -16.29 -6.79
CA GLU A 640 18.65 -17.15 -7.59
C GLU A 640 18.09 -17.42 -8.98
N ILE A 641 16.74 -17.53 -9.07
CA ILE A 641 16.03 -17.74 -10.33
C ILE A 641 15.38 -16.47 -10.86
N HIS A 642 15.42 -15.37 -10.07
CA HIS A 642 14.74 -14.09 -10.37
C HIS A 642 13.27 -14.26 -10.70
N ASP A 643 12.56 -15.12 -9.93
CA ASP A 643 11.15 -15.42 -10.14
C ASP A 643 10.47 -15.85 -8.82
N TRP A 644 9.14 -15.93 -8.85
CA TRP A 644 8.32 -16.45 -7.76
C TRP A 644 8.53 -17.95 -7.60
N HIS A 645 8.77 -18.38 -6.37
CA HIS A 645 9.01 -19.78 -6.03
C HIS A 645 8.13 -20.21 -4.86
N VAL A 646 7.55 -21.40 -4.98
CA VAL A 646 6.83 -22.09 -3.90
C VAL A 646 7.73 -23.19 -3.35
N GLU A 647 8.03 -23.16 -2.06
CA GLU A 647 8.72 -24.29 -1.40
C GLU A 647 7.74 -25.45 -1.18
N THR A 648 8.15 -26.67 -1.51
CA THR A 648 7.39 -27.88 -1.16
C THR A 648 7.31 -28.00 0.35
N GLY A 649 6.09 -28.10 0.90
CA GLY A 649 5.91 -28.20 2.34
C GLY A 649 4.50 -27.93 2.83
N ALA A 650 4.39 -27.86 4.15
CA ALA A 650 3.13 -27.58 4.81
C ALA A 650 2.85 -26.07 4.89
N TYR A 651 1.60 -25.71 4.64
CA TYR A 651 1.11 -24.36 4.81
C TYR A 651 -0.20 -24.41 5.62
N GLU A 652 -0.38 -23.41 6.47
CA GLU A 652 -1.63 -23.23 7.20
C GLU A 652 -2.49 -22.16 6.52
N ILE A 653 -3.71 -22.51 6.15
CA ILE A 653 -4.74 -21.59 5.67
C ILE A 653 -5.49 -21.11 6.91
N GLN A 654 -5.40 -19.82 7.19
CA GLN A 654 -5.91 -19.21 8.42
C GLN A 654 -7.01 -18.21 8.12
N ILE A 655 -8.18 -18.36 8.75
CA ILE A 655 -9.19 -17.31 8.83
C ILE A 655 -8.94 -16.53 10.11
N CYS A 656 -8.69 -15.24 9.96
CA CYS A 656 -8.33 -14.38 11.07
C CYS A 656 -9.33 -13.24 11.25
N ARG A 657 -9.50 -12.78 12.50
CA ARG A 657 -10.24 -11.55 12.79
C ARG A 657 -9.42 -10.30 12.44
N ASN A 658 -8.13 -10.41 12.61
CA ASN A 658 -7.10 -9.40 12.31
C ASN A 658 -5.74 -10.13 12.20
N ALA A 659 -4.67 -9.44 11.88
CA ALA A 659 -3.36 -10.06 11.67
C ALA A 659 -2.80 -10.82 12.90
N GLN A 660 -3.28 -10.54 14.12
CA GLN A 660 -2.81 -11.20 15.35
C GLN A 660 -3.76 -12.25 15.90
N GLU A 661 -5.03 -12.29 15.48
CA GLU A 661 -6.05 -13.21 16.03
C GLU A 661 -6.54 -14.22 14.99
N VAL A 662 -6.06 -15.46 15.10
CA VAL A 662 -6.50 -16.59 14.27
C VAL A 662 -7.76 -17.19 14.85
N LEU A 663 -8.82 -17.32 14.06
CA LEU A 663 -10.10 -17.91 14.45
C LEU A 663 -10.19 -19.39 14.06
N LEU A 664 -9.80 -19.72 12.83
CA LEU A 664 -9.84 -21.06 12.27
C LEU A 664 -8.59 -21.30 11.43
N SER A 665 -8.11 -22.54 11.38
CA SER A 665 -7.01 -22.92 10.52
C SER A 665 -7.15 -24.33 9.96
N GLU A 666 -6.59 -24.55 8.76
CA GLU A 666 -6.50 -25.84 8.08
C GLU A 666 -5.13 -26.00 7.44
N GLU A 667 -4.47 -27.13 7.68
CA GLU A 667 -3.18 -27.44 7.09
C GLU A 667 -3.33 -28.09 5.72
N VAL A 668 -2.48 -27.66 4.77
CA VAL A 668 -2.38 -28.22 3.43
C VAL A 668 -0.92 -28.48 3.07
N GLN A 669 -0.69 -29.44 2.17
CA GLN A 669 0.63 -29.74 1.60
C GLN A 669 0.69 -29.25 0.16
N VAL A 670 1.67 -28.42 -0.14
CA VAL A 670 1.90 -27.92 -1.50
C VAL A 670 3.18 -28.54 -2.05
N GLU A 671 3.10 -29.11 -3.25
CA GLU A 671 4.23 -29.66 -3.98
C GLU A 671 4.68 -28.61 -5.03
N SER A 672 5.91 -28.15 -4.92
CA SER A 672 6.52 -27.30 -5.97
C SER A 672 6.80 -28.10 -7.21
N GLU A 673 6.54 -27.50 -8.37
CA GLU A 673 6.90 -28.05 -9.69
C GLU A 673 8.18 -27.42 -10.23
N THR A 674 8.70 -26.40 -9.54
CA THR A 674 9.94 -25.71 -9.90
C THR A 674 11.10 -26.33 -9.16
N VAL A 675 12.05 -26.89 -9.90
CA VAL A 675 13.32 -27.38 -9.33
C VAL A 675 14.32 -26.23 -9.35
N LEU A 676 14.78 -25.81 -8.17
CA LEU A 676 15.83 -24.80 -8.08
C LEU A 676 17.16 -25.38 -8.57
N PRO A 677 17.91 -24.68 -9.44
CA PRO A 677 19.21 -25.13 -9.89
C PRO A 677 20.17 -25.17 -8.72
N LYS A 678 20.78 -26.32 -8.48
CA LYS A 678 21.86 -26.47 -7.49
C LYS A 678 23.19 -26.31 -8.18
N VAL A 679 23.93 -25.27 -7.84
CA VAL A 679 25.28 -25.04 -8.35
C VAL A 679 26.26 -25.19 -7.20
N TYR A 680 26.99 -26.32 -7.19
CA TYR A 680 28.02 -26.54 -6.22
C TYR A 680 29.34 -25.83 -6.58
N THR A 681 29.97 -25.29 -5.58
CA THR A 681 31.24 -24.58 -5.68
C THR A 681 32.21 -25.07 -4.58
N LEU A 682 33.45 -24.61 -4.60
CA LEU A 682 34.39 -24.86 -3.48
C LEU A 682 33.92 -24.23 -2.16
N ASN A 683 32.92 -23.32 -2.19
CA ASN A 683 32.34 -22.73 -0.99
C ASN A 683 31.06 -23.45 -0.53
N SER A 684 30.54 -24.39 -1.30
CA SER A 684 29.42 -25.23 -0.85
C SER A 684 29.79 -26.02 0.37
N THR A 685 28.91 -26.07 1.38
CA THR A 685 29.19 -26.74 2.64
C THR A 685 28.96 -28.25 2.56
N MET A 686 29.57 -28.97 3.48
CA MET A 686 29.33 -30.42 3.60
C MET A 686 27.84 -30.70 3.85
N GLY A 687 27.19 -29.89 4.70
CA GLY A 687 25.77 -30.02 4.99
C GLY A 687 24.90 -29.85 3.76
N GLU A 688 25.15 -28.82 2.92
CA GLU A 688 24.41 -28.60 1.64
C GLU A 688 24.55 -29.82 0.71
N ILE A 689 25.73 -30.40 0.60
CA ILE A 689 25.99 -31.55 -0.26
C ILE A 689 25.34 -32.81 0.32
N MET A 690 25.45 -33.03 1.63
CA MET A 690 24.86 -34.20 2.31
C MET A 690 23.33 -34.16 2.35
N ALA A 691 22.70 -32.97 2.29
CA ALA A 691 21.26 -32.82 2.20
C ALA A 691 20.71 -33.24 0.84
N ASP A 692 21.52 -33.28 -0.21
CA ASP A 692 21.17 -33.80 -1.51
C ASP A 692 21.52 -35.29 -1.63
N PRO A 693 20.53 -36.20 -1.88
CA PRO A 693 20.85 -37.65 -1.97
C PRO A 693 21.89 -38.00 -3.03
N LYS A 694 21.91 -37.30 -4.18
CA LYS A 694 22.92 -37.50 -5.22
C LYS A 694 24.25 -36.91 -4.81
N GLY A 695 24.25 -35.70 -4.25
CA GLY A 695 25.45 -35.05 -3.69
C GLY A 695 26.09 -35.87 -2.62
N LYS A 696 25.31 -36.42 -1.69
CA LYS A 696 25.73 -37.31 -0.63
C LYS A 696 26.49 -38.55 -1.18
N ALA A 697 25.87 -39.22 -2.16
CA ALA A 697 26.48 -40.44 -2.74
C ALA A 697 27.80 -40.12 -3.43
N ILE A 698 27.93 -38.99 -4.14
CA ILE A 698 29.18 -38.58 -4.80
C ILE A 698 30.24 -38.21 -3.76
N LEU A 699 29.85 -37.49 -2.71
CA LEU A 699 30.75 -37.10 -1.64
C LEU A 699 31.28 -38.32 -0.86
N GLU A 700 30.39 -39.26 -0.50
CA GLU A 700 30.76 -40.50 0.17
C GLU A 700 31.71 -41.36 -0.69
N GLN A 701 31.47 -41.46 -2.00
CA GLN A 701 32.38 -42.14 -2.92
C GLN A 701 33.73 -41.45 -2.99
N ALA A 702 33.77 -40.12 -3.11
CA ALA A 702 35.01 -39.36 -3.17
C ALA A 702 35.85 -39.49 -1.86
N MET A 703 35.15 -39.47 -0.72
CA MET A 703 35.81 -39.67 0.59
C MET A 703 36.34 -41.09 0.75
N GLY A 704 35.61 -42.13 0.35
CA GLY A 704 36.05 -43.52 0.38
C GLY A 704 37.26 -43.79 -0.56
N GLU A 705 37.35 -43.10 -1.69
CA GLU A 705 38.52 -43.15 -2.58
C GLU A 705 39.75 -42.48 -1.94
N MET A 706 39.56 -41.42 -1.15
CA MET A 706 40.60 -40.72 -0.42
C MET A 706 41.11 -41.55 0.78
N GLU A 707 40.23 -42.20 1.56
CA GLU A 707 40.60 -43.09 2.66
C GLU A 707 41.35 -44.35 2.20
N GLY A 708 41.12 -44.82 0.99
CA GLY A 708 41.81 -45.95 0.38
C GLY A 708 43.27 -45.65 -0.03
N MET A 709 43.68 -44.38 -0.04
CA MET A 709 45.06 -43.97 -0.41
C MET A 709 46.00 -43.84 0.77
N ASP A 710 45.53 -43.66 1.99
CA ASP A 710 46.31 -43.57 3.22
C ASP A 710 45.74 -44.54 4.26
N GLY A 711 46.41 -45.68 4.44
CA GLY A 711 45.95 -46.83 5.23
C GLY A 711 45.99 -46.68 6.75
N GLU A 712 45.66 -45.51 7.33
CA GLU A 712 45.48 -45.38 8.78
C GLU A 712 44.20 -44.52 9.03
N SER A 713 43.23 -45.10 9.73
CA SER A 713 41.93 -44.49 10.04
C SER A 713 42.06 -43.20 10.85
N THR A 714 41.46 -42.13 10.39
CA THR A 714 41.39 -40.81 11.02
C THR A 714 40.49 -40.76 12.28
N GLU A 715 39.84 -41.88 12.66
CA GLU A 715 38.95 -41.93 13.84
C GLU A 715 39.70 -41.83 15.19
N GLU A 716 40.99 -42.20 15.26
CA GLU A 716 41.75 -42.13 16.51
C GLU A 716 42.32 -40.75 16.86
N GLN A 717 42.29 -39.75 15.94
CA GLN A 717 42.89 -38.42 16.19
C GLN A 717 41.92 -37.34 16.66
N MET A 718 40.60 -37.60 16.76
CA MET A 718 39.58 -36.61 17.17
C MET A 718 38.97 -36.89 18.55
N GLN A 719 39.62 -37.68 19.43
CA GLN A 719 39.16 -37.76 20.81
C GLN A 719 39.61 -36.50 21.57
N ASP A 720 38.66 -35.61 21.85
CA ASP A 720 38.89 -34.48 22.75
C ASP A 720 38.89 -34.93 24.20
N ASP A 721 40.09 -35.14 24.75
CA ASP A 721 40.33 -35.43 26.17
C ASP A 721 39.99 -34.23 27.08
N SER A 722 39.68 -33.03 26.51
CA SER A 722 39.36 -31.81 27.27
C SER A 722 37.88 -31.71 27.66
N GLY A 723 37.00 -32.47 27.01
CA GLY A 723 35.55 -32.40 27.22
C GLY A 723 34.89 -31.05 26.83
N VAL A 724 35.60 -30.24 26.05
CA VAL A 724 35.14 -28.92 25.59
C VAL A 724 34.31 -29.03 24.32
N ILE A 725 34.60 -30.00 23.46
CA ILE A 725 33.90 -30.25 22.20
C ILE A 725 33.00 -31.47 22.37
N ASN A 726 31.68 -31.28 22.27
CA ASN A 726 30.71 -32.38 22.27
C ASN A 726 30.39 -32.82 20.82
N ASP A 727 29.75 -33.99 20.68
CA ASP A 727 29.36 -34.55 19.37
C ASP A 727 28.48 -33.61 18.56
N GLU A 728 27.60 -32.88 19.21
CA GLU A 728 26.69 -31.91 18.55
C GLU A 728 27.47 -30.72 17.97
N MET A 729 28.43 -30.18 18.71
CA MET A 729 29.32 -29.12 18.23
C MET A 729 30.18 -29.61 17.05
N MET A 730 30.73 -30.82 17.13
CA MET A 730 31.52 -31.40 16.05
C MET A 730 30.66 -31.59 14.78
N ALA A 731 29.44 -32.12 14.92
CA ALA A 731 28.53 -32.32 13.81
C ALA A 731 28.19 -30.98 13.15
N ALA A 732 27.86 -29.94 13.92
CA ALA A 732 27.54 -28.61 13.42
C ALA A 732 28.76 -27.97 12.70
N MET A 733 29.96 -28.13 13.22
CA MET A 733 31.18 -27.62 12.56
C MET A 733 31.43 -28.33 11.22
N MET A 734 31.25 -29.67 11.17
CA MET A 734 31.38 -30.43 9.94
C MET A 734 30.32 -30.05 8.90
N GLU A 735 29.09 -29.91 9.32
CA GLU A 735 27.96 -29.48 8.46
C GLU A 735 28.24 -28.12 7.83
N ALA A 736 28.75 -27.17 8.60
CA ALA A 736 29.04 -25.80 8.15
C ALA A 736 30.35 -25.67 7.35
N MET A 737 31.16 -26.73 7.26
CA MET A 737 32.47 -26.68 6.63
C MET A 737 32.38 -26.63 5.10
N PRO A 738 32.85 -25.57 4.42
CA PRO A 738 32.90 -25.52 2.97
C PRO A 738 34.01 -26.46 2.41
N LEU A 739 33.75 -27.01 1.21
CA LEU A 739 34.69 -27.95 0.55
C LEU A 739 36.14 -27.44 0.52
N ARG A 740 36.36 -26.14 0.29
CA ARG A 740 37.70 -25.57 0.25
C ARG A 740 38.48 -25.73 1.55
N GLN A 741 37.82 -25.86 2.68
CA GLN A 741 38.52 -26.07 3.98
C GLN A 741 39.11 -27.49 4.12
N MET A 742 38.63 -28.46 3.35
CA MET A 742 39.22 -29.78 3.30
C MET A 742 40.72 -29.74 2.94
N LEU A 743 41.15 -28.72 2.18
CA LEU A 743 42.59 -28.51 1.89
C LEU A 743 43.45 -28.32 3.15
N SER A 744 42.86 -27.79 4.23
CA SER A 744 43.59 -27.47 5.46
C SER A 744 43.42 -28.54 6.54
N PHE A 745 42.33 -29.29 6.51
CA PHE A 745 41.96 -30.19 7.60
C PHE A 745 42.02 -31.67 7.23
N VAL A 746 42.03 -31.99 5.92
CA VAL A 746 42.07 -33.37 5.45
C VAL A 746 43.42 -33.63 4.74
N PRO A 747 44.33 -34.46 5.34
CA PRO A 747 45.60 -34.79 4.70
C PRO A 747 45.39 -35.42 3.31
N GLY A 748 46.24 -35.05 2.35
CA GLY A 748 46.22 -35.64 1.00
C GLY A 748 45.21 -35.00 0.03
N VAL A 749 44.30 -34.16 0.51
CA VAL A 749 43.31 -33.46 -0.39
C VAL A 749 44.03 -32.38 -1.19
N THR A 750 43.81 -32.41 -2.50
CA THR A 750 44.37 -31.40 -3.42
C THR A 750 43.28 -30.53 -3.99
N LYS A 751 43.65 -29.34 -4.44
CA LYS A 751 42.70 -28.43 -5.12
C LYS A 751 42.10 -29.03 -6.40
N GLU A 752 42.93 -29.82 -7.11
CA GLU A 752 42.49 -30.56 -8.30
C GLU A 752 41.43 -31.60 -7.98
N ALA A 753 41.57 -32.35 -6.87
CA ALA A 753 40.56 -33.31 -6.43
C ALA A 753 39.24 -32.64 -6.05
N LEU A 754 39.33 -31.51 -5.33
CA LEU A 754 38.12 -30.74 -4.99
C LEU A 754 37.42 -30.14 -6.23
N ASN A 755 38.17 -29.66 -7.22
CA ASN A 755 37.60 -29.20 -8.48
C ASN A 755 36.93 -30.33 -9.26
N GLN A 756 37.50 -31.54 -9.24
CA GLN A 756 36.88 -32.73 -9.84
C GLN A 756 35.62 -33.15 -9.09
N LEU A 757 35.60 -33.07 -7.78
CA LEU A 757 34.43 -33.33 -6.96
C LEU A 757 33.31 -32.33 -7.29
N VAL A 758 33.62 -31.04 -7.34
CA VAL A 758 32.67 -29.99 -7.71
C VAL A 758 32.09 -30.20 -9.14
N ALA A 759 32.97 -30.61 -10.09
CA ALA A 759 32.54 -30.94 -11.45
C ALA A 759 31.62 -32.16 -11.48
N ALA A 760 31.90 -33.19 -10.68
CA ALA A 760 31.07 -34.40 -10.56
C ALA A 760 29.71 -34.07 -9.93
N LEU A 761 29.68 -33.26 -8.87
CA LEU A 761 28.44 -32.79 -8.23
C LEU A 761 27.56 -32.04 -9.21
N ASN A 762 28.11 -31.12 -10.00
CA ASN A 762 27.34 -30.34 -11.00
C ASN A 762 27.00 -31.15 -12.27
N ALA A 763 27.64 -32.25 -12.55
CA ALA A 763 27.33 -33.12 -13.69
C ALA A 763 26.25 -34.18 -13.38
N ALA A 764 25.85 -34.31 -12.11
CA ALA A 764 24.86 -35.29 -11.66
C ALA A 764 23.41 -34.76 -11.68
N GLU A 765 23.20 -33.52 -12.13
CA GLU A 765 21.86 -32.91 -12.32
C GLU A 765 21.10 -33.48 -13.50
#